data_f91c2720404bdd315571a6c9230d0c11
#
_entry.id   f91c2720404bdd315571a6c9230d0c11
#
_cell.length_a   1.000
_cell.length_b   1.000
_cell.length_c   1.000
_cell.angle_alpha   90.00
_cell.angle_beta   90.00
_cell.angle_gamma   90.00
#
_symmetry.space_group_name_H-M   'P 1'
#
loop_
_entity.id
_entity.type
_entity.pdbx_description
1 polymer ?
#
loop_
_entity_poly.entity_id
_entity_poly.type
_entity_poly.pdbx_seq_one_letter_code
_entity_poly.pdbx_strand_id
1 'polypeptide(L)'
;MKKASAVADAFFAVSKPVEEPLSEKNTTFAFSNGGSMMRKLMLILGMVFCFAFTARATHQRAAEITYTWLGGNAYEFTLTCYTYTPSPAGLQRDSLLVQWGDGNEEYIPRVVMQNLGDDYTLNVYKQIHNFSSSGAYTISMEDANRNFGVINVPNSVMVPMHIETELVINPFLGYNNSVQLLNAPVDKGCVGKLYLHNPSAYDPDGDSLSYKLINCKGLDGMDIPGYSFPEASHSFEIDPVTGELRWENPLLQGEYNVAFMVEEWRHGVKVGSVIRDMQILISACSNNLPEIQCDDFYCLVAGEQLGFVISASDPDGNQVTLTASGAPFEVAVSPAVLNPETAIGLNPQMEFVWNTSYAHIRNTPYQVVIHAKDDDTPVSLTNVKTVTINVMAPKIQGLTAEVHGHDATLSWMPYPCPNAVALLVYRKAGCDGYEPDPCETGIREGYQLLTTLNNVAATSYTDLDLPQGMAYEYRVLAQFPDGALSIVSDAACVMLKNDSPLMTHVTNDSIDLVSGHVVTCWAKPKEIDEQYVAPFSYSLTRILNGETSVVYEGADTTFLDANIDLSEANTLVYKVEMRDAHQLLMGESATASAVMLSVNGFNEEANLSWTEAVPWLVDSTQVYKEEDGRFVYVASVTTMEYTDTEVESDETYRYYVRTFGHYTIEGVLHPLVNYSAIKTVRIGHEEPTEEFSYTLPNVITPNGDGFNDVFEPKVTGLSLITGAKTVIFNRWGNILFDTDDPLIQWNGKSKQTKMDCPPGTYFYVTDITFVGVTGEESLHLQGSITIVK
;
A
#
# COMPACT_ATOMS: atom_id res chain seq x y z
N MET A 1 -43.76 29.55 16.26
CA MET A 1 -44.02 30.48 17.37
C MET A 1 -42.86 31.48 17.37
N LYS A 2 -43.09 32.67 16.90
CA LYS A 2 -43.13 33.97 17.64
C LYS A 2 -41.83 34.21 18.40
N LYS A 3 -41.07 35.29 18.29
CA LYS A 3 -41.23 36.66 17.78
C LYS A 3 -39.83 37.24 17.73
N ALA A 4 -39.42 37.97 16.74
CA ALA A 4 -39.57 39.43 16.53
C ALA A 4 -38.50 40.23 17.30
N SER A 5 -37.89 41.26 16.92
CA SER A 5 -38.06 42.37 15.95
C SER A 5 -36.95 43.35 16.26
N ALA A 6 -36.41 43.96 15.25
CA ALA A 6 -36.47 45.38 14.80
C ALA A 6 -35.49 46.31 15.53
N VAL A 7 -34.83 47.23 14.86
CA VAL A 7 -35.14 48.52 14.33
C VAL A 7 -33.92 49.03 13.55
N ALA A 8 -33.82 49.29 12.26
CA ALA A 8 -34.37 50.38 11.44
C ALA A 8 -33.73 51.75 11.68
N ASP A 9 -33.37 52.29 10.54
CA ASP A 9 -33.44 53.70 10.04
C ASP A 9 -32.39 54.68 10.56
N ALA A 10 -31.88 55.62 9.79
CA ALA A 10 -32.06 56.29 8.55
C ALA A 10 -30.81 57.19 8.33
N PHE A 11 -30.46 57.72 7.23
CA PHE A 11 -31.05 58.83 6.50
C PHE A 11 -30.38 59.02 5.13
N PHE A 12 -31.21 59.22 4.15
CA PHE A 12 -30.95 59.85 2.85
C PHE A 12 -30.69 61.37 2.94
N ALA A 13 -29.83 61.90 2.09
CA ALA A 13 -30.03 63.23 1.55
C ALA A 13 -29.36 63.43 0.19
N VAL A 14 -30.15 63.57 -0.78
CA VAL A 14 -29.91 64.00 -2.19
C VAL A 14 -29.79 65.52 -2.23
N SER A 15 -28.90 66.07 -3.04
CA SER A 15 -29.19 67.30 -3.80
C SER A 15 -28.36 67.48 -5.07
N LYS A 16 -29.05 67.68 -6.14
CA LYS A 16 -28.63 68.10 -7.50
C LYS A 16 -28.68 69.63 -7.67
N PRO A 17 -28.46 70.18 -8.83
CA PRO A 17 -27.33 71.02 -9.17
C PRO A 17 -27.82 72.51 -9.46
N VAL A 18 -26.83 73.37 -9.61
CA VAL A 18 -27.18 74.78 -10.12
C VAL A 18 -26.17 75.10 -11.24
N GLU A 19 -26.79 75.52 -12.35
CA GLU A 19 -26.18 76.10 -13.54
C GLU A 19 -25.89 77.62 -13.42
N GLU A 20 -24.76 77.99 -14.02
CA GLU A 20 -24.50 79.24 -14.83
C GLU A 20 -24.51 80.65 -14.14
N PRO A 21 -23.93 81.68 -14.80
CA PRO A 21 -23.23 81.88 -16.05
C PRO A 21 -22.00 82.83 -16.07
N LEU A 22 -21.26 82.72 -17.17
CA LEU A 22 -20.45 83.71 -17.93
C LEU A 22 -20.00 85.03 -17.33
N SER A 23 -18.70 85.34 -17.42
CA SER A 23 -18.22 86.60 -17.92
C SER A 23 -16.76 86.50 -18.50
N GLU A 24 -16.63 86.95 -19.72
CA GLU A 24 -15.33 87.19 -20.42
C GLU A 24 -14.55 88.31 -19.68
N LYS A 25 -13.23 88.09 -19.60
CA LYS A 25 -12.23 89.16 -19.73
C LYS A 25 -10.92 88.59 -20.32
N ASN A 26 -10.62 89.04 -21.53
CA ASN A 26 -9.36 89.06 -22.19
C ASN A 26 -8.26 89.70 -21.33
N THR A 27 -7.15 89.00 -21.21
CA THR A 27 -5.85 89.58 -21.03
C THR A 27 -4.76 88.73 -21.66
N THR A 28 -4.19 89.22 -22.71
CA THR A 28 -2.97 88.82 -23.42
C THR A 28 -1.78 88.83 -22.43
N PHE A 29 -1.05 87.77 -22.24
CA PHE A 29 0.32 87.84 -21.80
C PHE A 29 1.22 86.78 -22.50
N ALA A 30 2.39 87.24 -22.78
CA ALA A 30 3.37 86.69 -23.69
C ALA A 30 3.93 85.36 -23.44
N PHE A 31 4.33 84.64 -24.48
CA PHE A 31 5.18 83.50 -24.51
C PHE A 31 6.55 83.71 -23.79
N SER A 32 6.89 82.83 -22.85
CA SER A 32 8.29 82.52 -22.56
C SER A 32 8.44 81.03 -22.04
N ASN A 33 9.16 80.31 -22.80
CA ASN A 33 9.89 79.12 -22.41
C ASN A 33 9.29 78.08 -21.44
N GLY A 34 8.34 77.23 -21.94
CA GLY A 34 7.85 76.04 -21.23
C GLY A 34 8.27 74.65 -21.85
N GLY A 35 9.14 74.65 -22.88
CA GLY A 35 9.40 73.48 -23.69
C GLY A 35 10.25 72.40 -23.02
N SER A 36 10.90 72.74 -21.92
CA SER A 36 11.82 71.73 -21.21
C SER A 36 11.11 70.91 -20.18
N MET A 37 10.10 71.42 -19.52
CA MET A 37 9.41 70.68 -18.44
C MET A 37 8.38 69.71 -19.02
N MET A 38 7.68 70.07 -20.09
CA MET A 38 6.75 69.19 -20.80
C MET A 38 7.46 68.05 -21.55
N ARG A 39 8.62 68.28 -22.10
CA ARG A 39 9.48 67.20 -22.65
C ARG A 39 10.01 66.27 -21.57
N LYS A 40 10.36 66.75 -20.39
CA LYS A 40 10.75 65.87 -19.25
C LYS A 40 9.55 65.12 -18.69
N LEU A 41 8.36 65.70 -18.63
CA LEU A 41 7.14 65.03 -18.19
C LEU A 41 6.70 63.94 -19.20
N MET A 42 6.76 64.22 -20.50
CA MET A 42 6.51 63.22 -21.55
C MET A 42 7.58 62.12 -21.60
N LEU A 43 8.83 62.41 -21.31
CA LEU A 43 9.89 61.39 -21.18
C LEU A 43 9.71 60.55 -19.92
N ILE A 44 9.28 61.13 -18.81
CA ILE A 44 8.98 60.38 -17.58
C ILE A 44 7.67 59.55 -17.74
N LEU A 45 6.60 60.10 -18.36
CA LEU A 45 5.43 59.31 -18.73
C LEU A 45 5.75 58.22 -19.76
N GLY A 46 6.59 58.51 -20.76
CA GLY A 46 7.06 57.52 -21.70
C GLY A 46 7.93 56.41 -21.07
N MET A 47 8.81 56.76 -20.12
CA MET A 47 9.54 55.75 -19.32
C MET A 47 8.61 54.95 -18.39
N VAL A 48 7.64 55.59 -17.71
CA VAL A 48 6.65 54.86 -16.86
C VAL A 48 5.76 53.99 -17.76
N PHE A 49 5.39 54.42 -18.96
CA PHE A 49 4.66 53.59 -19.92
C PHE A 49 5.50 52.44 -20.50
N CYS A 50 6.82 52.62 -20.70
CA CYS A 50 7.72 51.57 -21.12
C CYS A 50 8.01 50.57 -19.98
N PHE A 51 7.99 51.01 -18.73
CA PHE A 51 8.13 50.06 -17.57
C PHE A 51 6.82 49.35 -17.25
N ALA A 52 5.66 49.83 -17.68
CA ALA A 52 4.37 49.15 -17.44
C ALA A 52 4.14 47.94 -18.40
N PHE A 53 4.97 47.73 -19.42
CA PHE A 53 4.82 46.62 -20.38
C PHE A 53 5.73 45.45 -20.18
N THR A 54 6.39 45.30 -19.02
CA THR A 54 7.25 44.14 -18.76
C THR A 54 6.73 43.23 -17.64
N ALA A 55 5.45 43.30 -17.27
CA ALA A 55 4.83 42.22 -16.51
C ALA A 55 4.53 41.08 -17.49
N ARG A 56 5.55 40.28 -17.81
CA ARG A 56 5.38 39.03 -18.54
C ARG A 56 4.88 38.00 -17.57
N ALA A 57 3.57 37.92 -17.40
CA ALA A 57 2.97 36.82 -16.71
C ALA A 57 3.15 35.54 -17.58
N THR A 58 3.84 34.54 -17.06
CA THR A 58 3.80 33.19 -17.61
C THR A 58 2.46 32.59 -17.23
N HIS A 59 1.81 31.92 -18.15
CA HIS A 59 0.54 31.26 -17.89
C HIS A 59 0.77 29.74 -17.88
N GLN A 60 1.49 29.25 -16.87
CA GLN A 60 1.65 27.82 -16.63
C GLN A 60 0.32 27.24 -16.15
N ARG A 61 -0.16 26.22 -16.84
CA ARG A 61 -1.41 25.54 -16.51
C ARG A 61 -1.17 24.21 -15.82
N ALA A 62 -0.13 23.45 -16.25
CA ALA A 62 0.28 22.22 -15.59
C ALA A 62 1.75 21.96 -15.85
N ALA A 63 2.37 21.20 -14.94
CA ALA A 63 3.71 20.70 -15.14
C ALA A 63 3.97 19.42 -14.32
N GLU A 64 4.97 18.66 -14.79
CA GLU A 64 5.53 17.48 -14.12
C GLU A 64 6.97 17.25 -14.55
N ILE A 65 7.76 16.57 -13.71
CA ILE A 65 9.12 16.15 -14.02
C ILE A 65 9.17 14.62 -13.93
N THR A 66 9.57 13.97 -15.02
CA THR A 66 9.81 12.53 -15.07
C THR A 66 11.26 12.25 -15.41
N TYR A 67 11.74 11.02 -15.17
CA TYR A 67 13.11 10.65 -15.51
C TYR A 67 13.21 9.23 -16.04
N THR A 68 14.26 8.98 -16.84
CA THR A 68 14.60 7.67 -17.36
C THR A 68 16.07 7.37 -17.05
N TRP A 69 16.34 6.19 -16.53
CA TRP A 69 17.71 5.74 -16.25
C TRP A 69 18.48 5.43 -17.52
N LEU A 70 19.75 5.88 -17.62
CA LEU A 70 20.64 5.68 -18.78
C LEU A 70 21.84 4.79 -18.48
N GLY A 71 22.07 4.44 -17.22
CA GLY A 71 23.20 3.64 -16.78
C GLY A 71 24.02 4.33 -15.69
N GLY A 72 24.52 3.53 -14.71
CA GLY A 72 25.19 4.08 -13.55
C GLY A 72 24.32 5.06 -12.78
N ASN A 73 24.81 6.28 -12.55
CA ASN A 73 24.05 7.36 -11.90
C ASN A 73 23.54 8.41 -12.90
N ALA A 74 23.51 8.10 -14.21
CA ALA A 74 23.04 9.01 -15.24
C ALA A 74 21.55 8.80 -15.53
N TYR A 75 20.81 9.90 -15.56
CA TYR A 75 19.36 9.94 -15.83
C TYR A 75 19.04 11.04 -16.87
N GLU A 76 18.13 10.75 -17.81
CA GLU A 76 17.51 11.78 -18.64
C GLU A 76 16.24 12.27 -17.95
N PHE A 77 16.20 13.54 -17.59
CA PHE A 77 15.02 14.20 -17.03
C PHE A 77 14.21 14.83 -18.16
N THR A 78 12.89 14.66 -18.07
CA THR A 78 11.91 15.27 -18.96
C THR A 78 10.98 16.14 -18.14
N LEU A 79 11.05 17.45 -18.34
CA LEU A 79 10.11 18.40 -17.77
C LEU A 79 9.03 18.69 -18.81
N THR A 80 7.79 18.34 -18.48
CA THR A 80 6.62 18.55 -19.31
C THR A 80 5.80 19.69 -18.76
N CYS A 81 5.58 20.75 -19.55
CA CYS A 81 4.82 21.93 -19.17
C CYS A 81 3.67 22.18 -20.17
N TYR A 82 2.50 22.45 -19.63
CA TYR A 82 1.32 22.87 -20.39
C TYR A 82 1.05 24.35 -20.16
N THR A 83 1.09 25.13 -21.23
CA THR A 83 0.93 26.60 -21.14
C THR A 83 -0.31 27.08 -21.89
N TYR A 84 -0.81 28.26 -21.50
CA TYR A 84 -1.93 28.92 -22.19
C TYR A 84 -1.47 29.46 -23.55
N THR A 85 -1.98 28.89 -24.64
CA THR A 85 -1.56 29.19 -26.03
C THR A 85 -1.59 30.67 -26.40
N PRO A 86 -2.62 31.47 -26.06
CA PRO A 86 -2.68 32.89 -26.37
C PRO A 86 -1.62 33.75 -25.65
N SER A 87 -0.91 33.20 -24.67
CA SER A 87 0.11 33.94 -23.91
C SER A 87 1.43 34.05 -24.68
N PRO A 88 1.91 35.28 -25.00
CA PRO A 88 3.21 35.45 -25.63
C PRO A 88 4.39 34.99 -24.77
N ALA A 89 4.20 34.88 -23.46
CA ALA A 89 5.25 34.50 -22.54
C ALA A 89 5.66 33.04 -22.70
N GLY A 90 4.72 32.10 -22.96
CA GLY A 90 5.00 30.70 -23.23
C GLY A 90 5.90 30.49 -24.46
N LEU A 91 5.77 31.32 -25.49
CA LEU A 91 6.60 31.26 -26.69
C LEU A 91 8.08 31.57 -26.42
N GLN A 92 8.38 32.35 -25.39
CA GLN A 92 9.74 32.89 -25.11
C GLN A 92 10.49 32.07 -24.05
N ARG A 93 9.96 30.90 -23.63
CA ARG A 93 10.58 30.00 -22.64
C ARG A 93 11.40 28.92 -23.35
N ASP A 94 12.49 29.28 -24.00
CA ASP A 94 13.35 28.34 -24.71
C ASP A 94 14.17 27.44 -23.76
N SER A 95 14.28 27.82 -22.48
CA SER A 95 14.88 27.02 -21.41
C SER A 95 14.26 27.32 -20.07
N LEU A 96 14.33 26.37 -19.14
CA LEU A 96 13.89 26.50 -17.75
C LEU A 96 15.02 26.10 -16.81
N LEU A 97 15.11 26.78 -15.66
CA LEU A 97 16.07 26.45 -14.62
C LEU A 97 15.58 25.26 -13.81
N VAL A 98 16.40 24.22 -13.71
CA VAL A 98 16.14 23.03 -12.87
C VAL A 98 17.22 22.93 -11.82
N GLN A 99 16.80 22.65 -10.58
CA GLN A 99 17.66 22.31 -9.46
C GLN A 99 17.72 20.78 -9.32
N TRP A 100 18.93 20.22 -9.28
CA TRP A 100 19.12 18.76 -9.31
C TRP A 100 19.07 18.09 -7.91
N GLY A 101 18.96 18.87 -6.84
CA GLY A 101 18.95 18.35 -5.47
C GLY A 101 20.32 17.90 -4.95
N ASP A 102 21.37 18.00 -5.76
CA ASP A 102 22.77 17.71 -5.40
C ASP A 102 23.62 18.99 -5.18
N GLY A 103 22.93 20.14 -5.15
CA GLY A 103 23.54 21.48 -5.05
C GLY A 103 23.88 22.12 -6.39
N ASN A 104 23.63 21.44 -7.51
CA ASN A 104 23.79 22.00 -8.85
C ASN A 104 22.43 22.45 -9.42
N GLU A 105 22.48 23.42 -10.32
CA GLU A 105 21.34 23.90 -11.10
C GLU A 105 21.76 24.16 -12.55
N GLU A 106 20.82 23.99 -13.48
CA GLU A 106 21.08 24.12 -14.90
C GLU A 106 19.85 24.61 -15.68
N TYR A 107 20.06 25.43 -16.71
CA TYR A 107 19.01 25.77 -17.68
C TYR A 107 18.86 24.66 -18.70
N ILE A 108 17.73 23.95 -18.68
CA ILE A 108 17.45 22.86 -19.62
C ILE A 108 16.71 23.38 -20.86
N PRO A 109 17.08 22.96 -22.07
CA PRO A 109 16.51 23.49 -23.32
C PRO A 109 15.14 22.85 -23.61
N ARG A 110 14.26 23.62 -24.24
CA ARG A 110 13.02 23.13 -24.83
C ARG A 110 13.31 22.34 -26.12
N VAL A 111 12.83 21.08 -26.13
CA VAL A 111 13.03 20.17 -27.29
C VAL A 111 11.75 19.97 -28.11
N VAL A 112 10.55 20.18 -27.49
CA VAL A 112 9.27 20.09 -28.18
C VAL A 112 8.41 21.30 -27.80
N MET A 113 7.68 21.81 -28.79
CA MET A 113 6.59 22.76 -28.62
C MET A 113 5.47 22.35 -29.57
N GLN A 114 4.30 22.01 -29.03
CA GLN A 114 3.15 21.52 -29.80
C GLN A 114 1.86 22.17 -29.29
N ASN A 115 1.07 22.72 -30.22
CA ASN A 115 -0.29 23.17 -29.89
C ASN A 115 -1.23 21.96 -29.83
N LEU A 116 -1.88 21.75 -28.67
CA LEU A 116 -2.81 20.64 -28.44
C LEU A 116 -4.28 21.03 -28.78
N GLY A 117 -4.55 22.28 -29.12
CA GLY A 117 -5.91 22.82 -29.17
C GLY A 117 -6.41 23.27 -27.79
N ASP A 118 -7.67 23.70 -27.71
CA ASP A 118 -8.32 24.12 -26.45
C ASP A 118 -7.51 25.13 -25.61
N ASP A 119 -6.71 25.98 -26.27
CA ASP A 119 -5.80 26.94 -25.66
C ASP A 119 -4.65 26.35 -24.85
N TYR A 120 -4.23 25.10 -25.12
CA TYR A 120 -3.08 24.43 -24.51
C TYR A 120 -1.93 24.28 -25.50
N THR A 121 -0.73 24.61 -25.04
CA THR A 121 0.53 24.32 -25.71
C THR A 121 1.38 23.44 -24.83
N LEU A 122 1.74 22.26 -25.33
CA LEU A 122 2.72 21.36 -24.74
C LEU A 122 4.13 21.86 -24.99
N ASN A 123 4.93 21.97 -23.95
CA ASN A 123 6.36 22.26 -24.01
C ASN A 123 7.12 21.15 -23.28
N VAL A 124 8.10 20.56 -23.94
CA VAL A 124 8.94 19.52 -23.35
C VAL A 124 10.38 19.99 -23.31
N TYR A 125 11.00 19.88 -22.14
CA TYR A 125 12.40 20.16 -21.90
C TYR A 125 13.10 18.89 -21.49
N LYS A 126 14.33 18.67 -21.98
CA LYS A 126 15.08 17.46 -21.67
C LYS A 126 16.53 17.76 -21.37
N GLN A 127 17.06 17.05 -20.38
CA GLN A 127 18.47 17.12 -20.01
C GLN A 127 18.93 15.84 -19.33
N ILE A 128 20.18 15.46 -19.60
CA ILE A 128 20.84 14.36 -18.92
C ILE A 128 21.64 14.93 -17.75
N HIS A 129 21.38 14.40 -16.54
CA HIS A 129 22.17 14.69 -15.35
C HIS A 129 22.83 13.44 -14.80
N ASN A 130 24.05 13.58 -14.26
CA ASN A 130 24.81 12.47 -13.70
C ASN A 130 25.16 12.76 -12.24
N PHE A 131 24.50 12.05 -11.32
CA PHE A 131 24.72 12.23 -9.89
C PHE A 131 26.06 11.65 -9.44
N SER A 132 26.72 12.33 -8.53
CA SER A 132 28.06 11.92 -8.05
C SER A 132 28.03 10.74 -7.09
N SER A 133 26.89 10.45 -6.44
CA SER A 133 26.71 9.39 -5.44
C SER A 133 25.32 8.80 -5.46
N SER A 134 25.14 7.69 -4.75
CA SER A 134 23.82 7.19 -4.38
C SER A 134 23.21 8.10 -3.29
N GLY A 135 21.89 8.20 -3.25
CA GLY A 135 21.16 9.04 -2.30
C GLY A 135 19.75 9.32 -2.78
N ALA A 136 18.96 10.04 -1.98
CA ALA A 136 17.68 10.58 -2.40
C ALA A 136 17.90 12.02 -2.89
N TYR A 137 17.36 12.34 -4.05
CA TYR A 137 17.48 13.63 -4.71
C TYR A 137 16.09 14.18 -5.02
N THR A 138 15.86 15.43 -4.68
CA THR A 138 14.65 16.17 -5.08
C THR A 138 15.03 17.08 -6.24
N ILE A 139 14.56 16.76 -7.43
CA ILE A 139 14.76 17.56 -8.63
C ILE A 139 13.57 18.50 -8.76
N SER A 140 13.82 19.79 -8.86
CA SER A 140 12.75 20.77 -8.86
C SER A 140 12.91 21.84 -9.92
N MET A 141 11.79 22.40 -10.32
CA MET A 141 11.69 23.57 -11.21
C MET A 141 10.73 24.57 -10.61
N GLU A 142 11.11 25.83 -10.67
CA GLU A 142 10.22 26.94 -10.33
C GLU A 142 10.09 27.89 -11.50
N ASP A 143 8.85 28.16 -11.93
CA ASP A 143 8.57 29.14 -12.97
C ASP A 143 7.66 30.25 -12.44
N ALA A 144 7.97 31.47 -12.83
CA ALA A 144 7.31 32.65 -12.33
C ALA A 144 5.83 32.72 -12.78
N ASN A 145 4.96 32.86 -11.81
CA ASN A 145 3.58 33.32 -11.90
C ASN A 145 2.58 32.36 -12.55
N ARG A 146 1.65 31.91 -11.72
CA ARG A 146 0.40 31.24 -12.13
C ARG A 146 -0.54 32.23 -12.86
N ASN A 147 -1.62 31.69 -13.44
CA ASN A 147 -2.67 32.49 -14.06
C ASN A 147 -3.30 33.48 -13.08
N PHE A 148 -3.77 34.64 -13.61
CA PHE A 148 -4.56 35.58 -12.82
C PHE A 148 -5.95 35.00 -12.53
N GLY A 149 -6.42 35.12 -11.30
CA GLY A 149 -7.82 34.84 -10.95
C GLY A 149 -8.08 33.36 -10.65
N VAL A 150 -7.05 32.56 -10.38
CA VAL A 150 -7.24 31.17 -9.86
C VAL A 150 -7.95 31.24 -8.52
N ILE A 151 -9.11 30.58 -8.40
CA ILE A 151 -10.06 30.78 -7.29
C ILE A 151 -9.48 30.31 -5.96
N ASN A 152 -8.82 29.16 -5.97
CA ASN A 152 -8.29 28.53 -4.76
C ASN A 152 -6.83 28.88 -4.46
N VAL A 153 -6.23 29.83 -5.19
CA VAL A 153 -4.88 30.33 -4.94
C VAL A 153 -4.93 31.85 -4.75
N PRO A 154 -4.82 32.36 -3.53
CA PRO A 154 -4.83 33.81 -3.25
C PRO A 154 -3.69 34.53 -3.97
N ASN A 155 -4.03 35.63 -4.67
CA ASN A 155 -3.06 36.41 -5.46
C ASN A 155 -2.25 35.59 -6.46
N SER A 156 -2.87 34.63 -7.12
CA SER A 156 -2.24 33.59 -7.96
C SER A 156 -1.16 34.11 -8.93
N VAL A 157 -1.38 35.34 -9.50
CA VAL A 157 -0.41 35.98 -10.41
C VAL A 157 0.92 36.35 -9.75
N MET A 158 1.00 36.35 -8.43
CA MET A 158 2.24 36.61 -7.67
C MET A 158 2.85 35.34 -7.08
N VAL A 159 2.24 34.17 -7.36
CA VAL A 159 2.66 32.88 -6.84
C VAL A 159 3.31 32.08 -7.96
N PRO A 160 4.59 31.69 -7.81
CA PRO A 160 5.24 30.81 -8.79
C PRO A 160 4.63 29.41 -8.76
N MET A 161 4.76 28.69 -9.86
CA MET A 161 4.53 27.26 -9.90
C MET A 161 5.83 26.55 -9.53
N HIS A 162 5.83 25.79 -8.45
CA HIS A 162 6.91 24.91 -8.08
C HIS A 162 6.50 23.47 -8.34
N ILE A 163 7.35 22.73 -9.03
CA ILE A 163 7.16 21.31 -9.32
C ILE A 163 8.41 20.54 -8.93
N GLU A 164 8.23 19.36 -8.41
CA GLU A 164 9.35 18.52 -7.97
C GLU A 164 9.10 17.03 -8.24
N THR A 165 10.17 16.28 -8.38
CA THR A 165 10.19 14.82 -8.43
C THR A 165 11.28 14.30 -7.51
N GLU A 166 11.04 13.16 -6.88
CA GLU A 166 12.03 12.50 -6.03
C GLU A 166 12.62 11.29 -6.77
N LEU A 167 13.93 11.19 -6.76
CA LEU A 167 14.69 10.07 -7.29
C LEU A 167 15.53 9.46 -6.17
N VAL A 168 15.36 8.17 -5.91
CA VAL A 168 16.18 7.41 -4.95
C VAL A 168 17.17 6.53 -5.71
N ILE A 169 18.45 6.91 -5.72
CA ILE A 169 19.52 6.10 -6.28
C ILE A 169 20.04 5.17 -5.19
N ASN A 170 19.55 3.92 -5.20
CA ASN A 170 19.94 2.91 -4.23
C ASN A 170 20.37 1.61 -4.94
N PRO A 171 21.67 1.26 -4.90
CA PRO A 171 22.17 0.06 -5.59
C PRO A 171 21.54 -1.26 -5.15
N PHE A 172 20.96 -1.32 -3.94
CA PHE A 172 20.32 -2.53 -3.43
C PHE A 172 18.88 -2.71 -3.92
N LEU A 173 18.23 -1.62 -4.32
CA LEU A 173 16.87 -1.64 -4.88
C LEU A 173 16.86 -1.70 -6.42
N GLY A 174 18.04 -1.60 -7.03
CA GLY A 174 18.18 -1.51 -8.47
C GLY A 174 17.97 -0.09 -9.01
N TYR A 175 17.84 0.02 -10.31
CA TYR A 175 17.60 1.29 -11.01
C TYR A 175 16.12 1.60 -11.01
N ASN A 176 15.78 2.88 -11.13
CA ASN A 176 14.41 3.35 -11.21
C ASN A 176 14.22 4.28 -12.41
N ASN A 177 13.20 4.01 -13.22
CA ASN A 177 12.62 4.97 -14.15
C ASN A 177 11.37 5.52 -13.46
N SER A 178 11.14 6.82 -13.57
CA SER A 178 9.94 7.38 -12.94
C SER A 178 8.66 6.92 -13.63
N VAL A 179 7.59 6.92 -12.88
CA VAL A 179 6.23 6.81 -13.43
C VAL A 179 6.03 7.82 -14.57
N GLN A 180 5.36 7.38 -15.63
CA GLN A 180 4.95 8.20 -16.78
C GLN A 180 3.45 8.49 -16.67
N LEU A 181 3.05 9.74 -16.86
CA LEU A 181 1.66 10.17 -16.80
C LEU A 181 1.14 10.33 -18.23
N LEU A 182 0.43 9.32 -18.73
CA LEU A 182 0.08 9.21 -20.16
C LEU A 182 -1.04 10.15 -20.57
N ASN A 183 -1.88 10.63 -19.64
CA ASN A 183 -2.96 11.56 -19.93
C ASN A 183 -2.57 13.00 -19.65
N ALA A 184 -2.77 13.85 -20.64
CA ALA A 184 -2.57 15.28 -20.49
C ALA A 184 -3.66 15.92 -19.58
N PRO A 185 -3.31 16.90 -18.73
CA PRO A 185 -4.24 17.56 -17.81
C PRO A 185 -5.00 18.69 -18.51
N VAL A 186 -5.79 18.37 -19.54
CA VAL A 186 -6.45 19.36 -20.40
C VAL A 186 -7.98 19.32 -20.34
N ASP A 187 -8.56 18.47 -19.49
CA ASP A 187 -9.99 18.29 -19.37
C ASP A 187 -10.66 19.50 -18.74
N LYS A 188 -11.92 19.77 -19.17
CA LYS A 188 -12.76 20.85 -18.69
C LYS A 188 -13.95 20.28 -17.91
N GLY A 189 -14.50 21.06 -17.00
CA GLY A 189 -15.66 20.67 -16.22
C GLY A 189 -16.75 21.74 -16.24
N CYS A 190 -17.93 21.36 -15.75
CA CYS A 190 -19.09 22.25 -15.61
C CYS A 190 -19.55 22.32 -14.17
N VAL A 191 -20.03 23.50 -13.78
CA VAL A 191 -20.68 23.71 -12.48
C VAL A 191 -21.82 22.72 -12.30
N GLY A 192 -21.85 22.03 -11.15
CA GLY A 192 -22.89 21.08 -10.80
C GLY A 192 -22.83 19.75 -11.55
N LYS A 193 -21.79 19.48 -12.32
CA LYS A 193 -21.53 18.20 -12.99
C LYS A 193 -20.31 17.53 -12.38
N LEU A 194 -20.27 16.22 -12.46
CA LEU A 194 -19.09 15.44 -12.07
C LEU A 194 -17.91 15.83 -12.97
N TYR A 195 -16.74 16.05 -12.38
CA TYR A 195 -15.47 16.18 -13.08
C TYR A 195 -14.59 14.98 -12.70
N LEU A 196 -14.03 14.34 -13.70
CA LEU A 196 -13.12 13.21 -13.56
C LEU A 196 -11.83 13.50 -14.32
N HIS A 197 -10.71 13.08 -13.73
CA HIS A 197 -9.42 13.03 -14.39
C HIS A 197 -8.64 11.83 -13.87
N ASN A 198 -7.99 11.08 -14.75
CA ASN A 198 -7.05 10.04 -14.35
C ASN A 198 -5.75 10.27 -15.12
N PRO A 199 -4.59 10.40 -14.45
CA PRO A 199 -3.31 10.61 -15.12
C PRO A 199 -2.87 9.44 -16.00
N SER A 200 -3.54 8.29 -15.93
CA SER A 200 -3.15 7.04 -16.59
C SER A 200 -1.67 6.73 -16.33
N ALA A 201 -1.31 6.66 -15.07
CA ALA A 201 0.08 6.50 -14.68
C ALA A 201 0.57 5.09 -15.03
N TYR A 202 1.75 5.03 -15.63
CA TYR A 202 2.44 3.81 -16.01
C TYR A 202 3.85 3.81 -15.44
N ASP A 203 4.20 2.77 -14.71
CA ASP A 203 5.56 2.55 -14.24
C ASP A 203 6.30 1.57 -15.16
N PRO A 204 7.43 2.00 -15.80
CA PRO A 204 8.17 1.15 -16.72
C PRO A 204 8.88 -0.03 -16.06
N ASP A 205 9.19 0.07 -14.77
CA ASP A 205 9.88 -0.97 -13.99
C ASP A 205 8.91 -1.96 -13.33
N GLY A 206 7.61 -1.62 -13.35
CA GLY A 206 6.53 -2.43 -12.76
C GLY A 206 6.35 -2.23 -11.27
N ASP A 207 6.86 -1.12 -10.73
CA ASP A 207 6.66 -0.75 -9.32
C ASP A 207 5.18 -0.47 -9.02
N SER A 208 4.78 -0.68 -7.78
CA SER A 208 3.42 -0.35 -7.35
C SER A 208 3.28 1.15 -7.14
N LEU A 209 2.13 1.69 -7.58
CA LEU A 209 1.83 3.11 -7.51
C LEU A 209 0.82 3.40 -6.42
N SER A 210 1.00 4.53 -5.74
CA SER A 210 -0.01 5.09 -4.84
C SER A 210 -0.17 6.58 -5.08
N TYR A 211 -1.40 7.08 -4.89
CA TYR A 211 -1.77 8.45 -5.23
C TYR A 211 -2.28 9.20 -4.01
N LYS A 212 -1.92 10.47 -3.91
CA LYS A 212 -2.45 11.34 -2.87
C LYS A 212 -2.56 12.79 -3.33
N LEU A 213 -3.61 13.47 -2.90
CA LEU A 213 -3.71 14.92 -3.04
C LEU A 213 -2.67 15.60 -2.15
N ILE A 214 -2.05 16.65 -2.70
CA ILE A 214 -1.13 17.52 -1.97
C ILE A 214 -1.49 18.97 -2.21
N ASN A 215 -1.06 19.87 -1.32
CA ASN A 215 -1.17 21.30 -1.58
C ASN A 215 -0.29 21.69 -2.78
N CYS A 216 -0.80 22.60 -3.63
CA CYS A 216 0.05 23.23 -4.63
C CYS A 216 1.21 23.96 -3.95
N LYS A 217 2.40 23.83 -4.54
CA LYS A 217 3.61 24.47 -4.03
C LYS A 217 3.87 25.81 -4.71
N GLY A 218 4.43 26.74 -3.95
CA GLY A 218 4.82 28.07 -4.41
C GLY A 218 6.32 28.29 -4.26
N LEU A 219 6.71 29.50 -3.88
CA LEU A 219 8.09 29.92 -3.75
C LEU A 219 8.90 28.94 -2.86
N ASP A 220 10.07 28.53 -3.37
CA ASP A 220 10.98 27.60 -2.69
C ASP A 220 10.34 26.25 -2.25
N GLY A 221 9.31 25.78 -2.99
CA GLY A 221 8.62 24.53 -2.67
C GLY A 221 7.72 24.59 -1.43
N MET A 222 7.49 25.76 -0.87
CA MET A 222 6.64 25.94 0.29
C MET A 222 5.15 25.88 -0.07
N ASP A 223 4.33 25.48 0.88
CA ASP A 223 2.87 25.54 0.72
C ASP A 223 2.41 26.97 0.49
N ILE A 224 1.48 27.18 -0.44
CA ILE A 224 0.96 28.50 -0.77
C ILE A 224 0.06 28.99 0.38
N PRO A 225 0.37 30.12 1.03
CA PRO A 225 -0.45 30.65 2.11
C PRO A 225 -1.89 30.91 1.68
N GLY A 226 -2.85 30.30 2.38
CA GLY A 226 -4.28 30.44 2.09
C GLY A 226 -4.76 29.60 0.92
N TYR A 227 -3.95 28.69 0.38
CA TYR A 227 -4.41 27.67 -0.56
C TYR A 227 -5.45 26.76 0.11
N SER A 228 -6.44 26.36 -0.65
CA SER A 228 -7.39 25.32 -0.28
C SER A 228 -7.67 24.41 -1.48
N PHE A 229 -8.07 23.17 -1.22
CA PHE A 229 -8.64 22.35 -2.29
C PHE A 229 -9.94 22.99 -2.81
N PRO A 230 -10.31 22.70 -4.08
CA PRO A 230 -11.54 23.19 -4.66
C PRO A 230 -12.78 22.81 -3.83
N GLU A 231 -13.71 23.74 -3.65
CA GLU A 231 -14.96 23.45 -2.97
C GLU A 231 -15.86 22.55 -3.81
N ALA A 232 -16.43 21.52 -3.18
CA ALA A 232 -17.33 20.56 -3.78
C ALA A 232 -18.64 20.49 -2.98
N SER A 233 -19.72 20.06 -3.61
CA SER A 233 -20.97 19.81 -2.88
C SER A 233 -20.94 18.51 -2.06
N HIS A 234 -20.08 17.54 -2.43
CA HIS A 234 -19.90 16.25 -1.76
C HIS A 234 -18.43 15.96 -1.49
N SER A 235 -17.63 15.63 -2.52
CA SER A 235 -16.23 15.26 -2.36
C SER A 235 -15.32 15.89 -3.43
N PHE A 236 -14.06 16.08 -3.05
CA PHE A 236 -12.91 16.30 -3.91
C PHE A 236 -11.80 15.39 -3.44
N GLU A 237 -11.55 14.32 -4.19
CA GLU A 237 -10.66 13.25 -3.76
C GLU A 237 -9.91 12.61 -4.94
N ILE A 238 -8.84 11.91 -4.63
CA ILE A 238 -8.13 11.04 -5.56
C ILE A 238 -8.16 9.62 -5.01
N ASP A 239 -8.49 8.67 -5.86
CA ASP A 239 -8.42 7.26 -5.47
C ASP A 239 -6.96 6.86 -5.28
N PRO A 240 -6.56 6.33 -4.11
CA PRO A 240 -5.16 6.05 -3.79
C PRO A 240 -4.55 4.90 -4.61
N VAL A 241 -5.37 4.11 -5.30
CA VAL A 241 -4.95 2.93 -6.08
C VAL A 241 -5.04 3.18 -7.58
N THR A 242 -6.13 3.79 -8.05
CA THR A 242 -6.36 4.01 -9.48
C THR A 242 -5.85 5.37 -9.97
N GLY A 243 -5.67 6.34 -9.07
CA GLY A 243 -5.30 7.70 -9.43
C GLY A 243 -6.45 8.51 -10.03
N GLU A 244 -7.69 8.01 -9.99
CA GLU A 244 -8.84 8.77 -10.45
C GLU A 244 -9.11 9.95 -9.53
N LEU A 245 -8.92 11.16 -10.05
CA LEU A 245 -9.29 12.41 -9.40
C LEU A 245 -10.78 12.67 -9.65
N ARG A 246 -11.54 12.73 -8.57
CA ARG A 246 -12.98 12.90 -8.59
C ARG A 246 -13.39 14.21 -7.89
N TRP A 247 -14.07 15.07 -8.61
CA TRP A 247 -14.64 16.29 -8.06
C TRP A 247 -16.15 16.28 -8.25
N GLU A 248 -16.87 16.03 -7.17
CA GLU A 248 -18.33 15.96 -7.22
C GLU A 248 -18.95 17.34 -7.15
N ASN A 249 -19.60 17.71 -8.26
CA ASN A 249 -20.39 18.94 -8.43
C ASN A 249 -19.61 20.21 -8.01
N PRO A 250 -18.66 20.69 -8.83
CA PRO A 250 -18.04 21.99 -8.66
C PRO A 250 -19.07 23.10 -8.43
N LEU A 251 -18.86 23.97 -7.45
CA LEU A 251 -19.87 24.97 -7.02
C LEU A 251 -19.81 26.27 -7.83
N LEU A 252 -18.62 26.66 -8.26
CA LEU A 252 -18.39 27.93 -8.92
C LEU A 252 -17.59 27.74 -10.21
N GLN A 253 -17.94 28.49 -11.23
CA GLN A 253 -17.12 28.58 -12.45
C GLN A 253 -15.82 29.33 -12.18
N GLY A 254 -14.73 28.88 -12.82
CA GLY A 254 -13.42 29.54 -12.76
C GLY A 254 -12.28 28.57 -13.00
N GLU A 255 -11.06 29.05 -12.79
CA GLU A 255 -9.84 28.28 -12.87
C GLU A 255 -9.40 27.85 -11.46
N TYR A 256 -9.04 26.60 -11.29
CA TYR A 256 -8.59 26.03 -10.02
C TYR A 256 -7.26 25.30 -10.21
N ASN A 257 -6.34 25.49 -9.30
CA ASN A 257 -5.10 24.70 -9.28
C ASN A 257 -5.21 23.58 -8.27
N VAL A 258 -4.79 22.40 -8.68
CA VAL A 258 -4.73 21.20 -7.85
C VAL A 258 -3.41 20.47 -8.10
N ALA A 259 -2.89 19.82 -7.07
CA ALA A 259 -1.70 19.00 -7.21
C ALA A 259 -1.92 17.64 -6.57
N PHE A 260 -1.33 16.63 -7.17
CA PHE A 260 -1.26 15.29 -6.60
C PHE A 260 0.12 14.70 -6.80
N MET A 261 0.45 13.76 -5.94
CA MET A 261 1.71 13.02 -5.97
C MET A 261 1.41 11.58 -6.32
N VAL A 262 2.22 11.01 -7.21
CA VAL A 262 2.29 9.57 -7.48
C VAL A 262 3.57 9.05 -6.87
N GLU A 263 3.47 8.12 -5.94
CA GLU A 263 4.61 7.48 -5.28
C GLU A 263 4.84 6.08 -5.85
N GLU A 264 6.09 5.74 -6.04
CA GLU A 264 6.56 4.47 -6.60
C GLU A 264 7.13 3.60 -5.48
N TRP A 265 6.69 2.34 -5.40
CA TRP A 265 7.02 1.44 -4.32
C TRP A 265 7.53 0.10 -4.85
N ARG A 266 8.77 -0.26 -4.48
CA ARG A 266 9.42 -1.53 -4.81
C ARG A 266 9.65 -2.33 -3.54
N HIS A 267 9.02 -3.50 -3.43
CA HIS A 267 9.07 -4.36 -2.23
C HIS A 267 8.71 -3.60 -0.92
N GLY A 268 7.73 -2.71 -0.99
CA GLY A 268 7.30 -1.90 0.14
C GLY A 268 8.21 -0.72 0.50
N VAL A 269 9.27 -0.47 -0.28
CA VAL A 269 10.17 0.67 -0.11
C VAL A 269 9.89 1.71 -1.19
N LYS A 270 9.73 2.97 -0.80
CA LYS A 270 9.56 4.07 -1.74
C LYS A 270 10.85 4.29 -2.54
N VAL A 271 10.76 4.26 -3.88
CA VAL A 271 11.90 4.42 -4.79
C VAL A 271 11.86 5.73 -5.57
N GLY A 272 10.71 6.39 -5.64
CA GLY A 272 10.54 7.66 -6.31
C GLY A 272 9.18 8.29 -6.07
N SER A 273 9.00 9.50 -6.55
CA SER A 273 7.67 10.12 -6.66
C SER A 273 7.66 11.23 -7.69
N VAL A 274 6.53 11.39 -8.39
CA VAL A 274 6.27 12.47 -9.35
C VAL A 274 5.10 13.30 -8.89
N ILE A 275 5.23 14.61 -8.92
CA ILE A 275 4.15 15.55 -8.67
C ILE A 275 3.64 16.08 -10.00
N ARG A 276 2.32 16.08 -10.17
CA ARG A 276 1.62 16.86 -11.19
C ARG A 276 0.88 18.00 -10.51
N ASP A 277 1.20 19.25 -10.89
CA ASP A 277 0.39 20.43 -10.56
C ASP A 277 -0.37 20.81 -11.82
N MET A 278 -1.70 20.91 -11.74
CA MET A 278 -2.56 21.15 -12.90
C MET A 278 -3.65 22.17 -12.63
N GLN A 279 -4.12 22.80 -13.71
CA GLN A 279 -5.24 23.72 -13.67
C GLN A 279 -6.48 23.09 -14.26
N ILE A 280 -7.57 23.13 -13.52
CA ILE A 280 -8.91 22.69 -13.94
C ILE A 280 -9.75 23.91 -14.27
N LEU A 281 -10.35 23.93 -15.46
CA LEU A 281 -11.27 24.95 -15.89
C LEU A 281 -12.72 24.49 -15.72
N ILE A 282 -13.46 25.14 -14.82
CA ILE A 282 -14.89 24.90 -14.60
C ILE A 282 -15.71 26.01 -15.22
N SER A 283 -16.61 25.67 -16.11
CA SER A 283 -17.48 26.61 -16.83
C SER A 283 -18.93 26.47 -16.42
N ALA A 284 -19.73 27.49 -16.65
CA ALA A 284 -21.18 27.36 -16.56
C ALA A 284 -21.69 26.79 -17.88
N CYS A 285 -22.20 25.58 -17.87
CA CYS A 285 -22.75 24.91 -19.05
C CYS A 285 -23.96 24.04 -18.70
N SER A 286 -24.72 23.63 -19.69
CA SER A 286 -25.85 22.67 -19.56
C SER A 286 -25.50 21.31 -20.11
N ASN A 287 -24.30 21.14 -20.69
CA ASN A 287 -23.83 19.90 -21.27
C ASN A 287 -23.78 18.74 -20.24
N ASN A 288 -24.10 17.54 -20.66
CA ASN A 288 -23.98 16.31 -19.87
C ASN A 288 -22.71 15.57 -20.30
N LEU A 289 -22.18 14.74 -19.39
CA LEU A 289 -21.04 13.90 -19.67
C LEU A 289 -21.46 12.76 -20.62
N PRO A 290 -20.63 12.39 -21.61
CA PRO A 290 -20.79 11.16 -22.35
C PRO A 290 -20.80 9.93 -21.41
N GLU A 291 -21.50 8.88 -21.80
CA GLU A 291 -21.57 7.62 -21.07
C GLU A 291 -20.66 6.58 -21.72
N ILE A 292 -19.83 5.89 -20.93
CA ILE A 292 -18.93 4.83 -21.38
C ILE A 292 -19.49 3.49 -20.93
N GLN A 293 -19.57 2.53 -21.86
CA GLN A 293 -20.08 1.19 -21.62
C GLN A 293 -19.02 0.13 -21.91
N CYS A 294 -18.54 -0.49 -20.85
CA CYS A 294 -17.75 -1.71 -20.76
C CYS A 294 -17.74 -2.17 -19.30
N ASP A 295 -17.26 -3.37 -19.02
CA ASP A 295 -17.05 -3.83 -17.65
C ASP A 295 -15.89 -3.09 -16.99
N ASP A 296 -15.88 -3.04 -15.66
CA ASP A 296 -14.86 -2.32 -14.88
C ASP A 296 -13.65 -3.19 -14.54
N PHE A 297 -13.83 -4.52 -14.67
CA PHE A 297 -12.82 -5.48 -14.23
C PHE A 297 -12.78 -6.69 -15.14
N TYR A 298 -11.55 -7.11 -15.48
CA TYR A 298 -11.27 -8.37 -16.19
C TYR A 298 -10.14 -9.12 -15.48
N CYS A 299 -10.20 -10.44 -15.54
CA CYS A 299 -9.10 -11.29 -15.16
C CYS A 299 -8.92 -12.41 -16.19
N LEU A 300 -7.66 -12.80 -16.42
CA LEU A 300 -7.32 -13.88 -17.36
C LEU A 300 -6.00 -14.52 -16.95
N VAL A 301 -5.81 -15.75 -17.45
CA VAL A 301 -4.53 -16.44 -17.24
C VAL A 301 -3.53 -15.96 -18.28
N ALA A 302 -2.29 -15.74 -17.85
CA ALA A 302 -1.21 -15.32 -18.73
C ALA A 302 -0.98 -16.32 -19.89
N GLY A 303 -0.94 -15.80 -21.11
CA GLY A 303 -0.93 -16.59 -22.35
C GLY A 303 -2.30 -16.65 -23.06
N GLU A 304 -3.36 -16.18 -22.43
CA GLU A 304 -4.68 -16.05 -23.04
C GLU A 304 -4.84 -14.68 -23.70
N GLN A 305 -5.81 -14.58 -24.61
CA GLN A 305 -6.21 -13.33 -25.24
C GLN A 305 -7.40 -12.72 -24.50
N LEU A 306 -7.30 -11.46 -24.14
CA LEU A 306 -8.41 -10.63 -23.69
C LEU A 306 -8.94 -9.81 -24.86
N GLY A 307 -10.24 -9.84 -25.09
CA GLY A 307 -10.91 -8.98 -26.05
C GLY A 307 -12.25 -8.49 -25.50
N PHE A 308 -12.50 -7.18 -25.57
CA PHE A 308 -13.78 -6.59 -25.21
C PHE A 308 -14.06 -5.33 -26.03
N VAL A 309 -15.33 -4.99 -26.14
CA VAL A 309 -15.80 -3.80 -26.88
C VAL A 309 -16.02 -2.67 -25.88
N ILE A 310 -15.49 -1.51 -26.22
CA ILE A 310 -15.73 -0.26 -25.54
C ILE A 310 -16.67 0.56 -26.41
N SER A 311 -17.77 1.06 -25.87
CA SER A 311 -18.70 1.93 -26.59
C SER A 311 -18.99 3.18 -25.75
N ALA A 312 -19.37 4.26 -26.43
CA ALA A 312 -19.79 5.46 -25.75
C ALA A 312 -20.97 6.10 -26.47
N SER A 313 -21.76 6.89 -25.77
CA SER A 313 -22.85 7.71 -26.29
C SER A 313 -22.97 8.97 -25.48
N ASP A 314 -23.52 10.01 -26.09
CA ASP A 314 -23.77 11.26 -25.41
C ASP A 314 -25.26 11.48 -25.19
N PRO A 315 -25.74 11.82 -23.97
CA PRO A 315 -27.15 12.04 -23.66
C PRO A 315 -27.77 13.22 -24.41
N ASP A 316 -26.95 14.23 -24.78
CA ASP A 316 -27.38 15.41 -25.51
C ASP A 316 -27.35 15.21 -27.03
N GLY A 317 -26.85 14.04 -27.48
CA GLY A 317 -26.77 13.63 -28.87
C GLY A 317 -25.54 14.19 -29.60
N ASN A 318 -24.53 14.61 -28.90
CA ASN A 318 -23.26 15.10 -29.46
C ASN A 318 -22.42 13.96 -30.03
N GLN A 319 -21.49 14.27 -30.92
CA GLN A 319 -20.50 13.29 -31.33
C GLN A 319 -19.48 13.10 -30.19
N VAL A 320 -19.12 11.85 -29.97
CA VAL A 320 -18.14 11.47 -28.95
C VAL A 320 -16.87 10.99 -29.64
N THR A 321 -15.73 11.53 -29.19
CA THR A 321 -14.39 10.99 -29.47
C THR A 321 -14.00 10.06 -28.34
N LEU A 322 -13.80 8.78 -28.67
CA LEU A 322 -13.44 7.71 -27.75
C LEU A 322 -11.96 7.36 -27.96
N THR A 323 -11.18 7.39 -26.87
CA THR A 323 -9.76 7.01 -26.83
C THR A 323 -9.47 6.23 -25.54
N ALA A 324 -8.33 5.55 -25.47
CA ALA A 324 -7.87 4.94 -24.24
C ALA A 324 -6.34 4.97 -24.13
N SER A 325 -5.85 4.93 -22.90
CA SER A 325 -4.42 4.90 -22.55
C SER A 325 -4.21 3.96 -21.35
N GLY A 326 -2.98 3.59 -21.06
CA GLY A 326 -2.66 2.75 -19.90
C GLY A 326 -1.55 1.77 -20.13
N ALA A 327 -1.11 1.17 -19.04
CA ALA A 327 0.01 0.25 -19.01
C ALA A 327 -0.04 -0.89 -20.05
N PRO A 328 -1.18 -1.51 -20.40
CA PRO A 328 -1.21 -2.57 -21.42
C PRO A 328 -0.71 -2.15 -22.81
N PHE A 329 -0.79 -0.87 -23.15
CA PHE A 329 -0.33 -0.36 -24.45
C PHE A 329 1.18 -0.07 -24.47
N GLU A 330 1.79 0.13 -23.29
CA GLU A 330 3.18 0.55 -23.12
C GLU A 330 4.13 -0.62 -22.82
N VAL A 331 3.62 -1.82 -22.52
CA VAL A 331 4.46 -2.98 -22.22
C VAL A 331 5.32 -3.38 -23.43
N ALA A 332 6.60 -3.71 -23.16
CA ALA A 332 7.56 -4.02 -24.22
C ALA A 332 7.26 -5.32 -24.98
N VAL A 333 6.57 -6.27 -24.34
CA VAL A 333 6.23 -7.58 -24.91
C VAL A 333 4.74 -7.62 -25.19
N SER A 334 4.36 -7.86 -26.43
CA SER A 334 2.97 -8.03 -26.85
C SER A 334 2.02 -6.97 -26.28
N PRO A 335 2.23 -5.67 -26.61
CA PRO A 335 1.34 -4.61 -26.14
C PRO A 335 -0.11 -4.83 -26.63
N ALA A 336 -1.07 -4.33 -25.86
CA ALA A 336 -2.48 -4.30 -26.25
C ALA A 336 -2.69 -3.36 -27.46
N VAL A 337 -3.74 -3.57 -28.20
CA VAL A 337 -4.15 -2.74 -29.33
C VAL A 337 -5.61 -2.35 -29.25
N LEU A 338 -5.92 -1.16 -29.76
CA LEU A 338 -7.29 -0.68 -29.96
C LEU A 338 -7.61 -0.70 -31.45
N ASN A 339 -8.81 -1.14 -31.80
CA ASN A 339 -9.28 -1.14 -33.17
C ASN A 339 -10.70 -0.55 -33.29
N PRO A 340 -10.86 0.67 -33.85
CA PRO A 340 -9.77 1.62 -34.22
C PRO A 340 -9.09 2.21 -32.99
N GLU A 341 -7.91 2.81 -33.15
CA GLU A 341 -7.15 3.49 -32.08
C GLU A 341 -7.94 4.70 -31.52
N THR A 342 -8.70 5.37 -32.36
CA THR A 342 -9.64 6.44 -31.98
C THR A 342 -10.95 6.23 -32.73
N ALA A 343 -12.06 6.24 -32.03
CA ALA A 343 -13.39 6.15 -32.62
C ALA A 343 -14.16 7.46 -32.42
N ILE A 344 -14.81 7.95 -33.48
CA ILE A 344 -15.60 9.18 -33.46
C ILE A 344 -16.97 8.94 -34.06
N GLY A 345 -18.02 9.41 -33.38
CA GLY A 345 -19.39 9.30 -33.88
C GLY A 345 -20.42 9.56 -32.77
N LEU A 346 -21.70 9.35 -33.09
CA LEU A 346 -22.78 9.45 -32.10
C LEU A 346 -22.78 8.28 -31.11
N ASN A 347 -22.35 7.11 -31.59
CA ASN A 347 -22.17 5.91 -30.77
C ASN A 347 -20.88 5.21 -31.20
N PRO A 348 -19.71 5.82 -30.92
CA PRO A 348 -18.45 5.24 -31.30
C PRO A 348 -18.19 3.93 -30.54
N GLN A 349 -17.51 3.02 -31.23
CA GLN A 349 -17.10 1.74 -30.66
C GLN A 349 -15.65 1.46 -31.04
N MET A 350 -14.90 0.85 -30.12
CA MET A 350 -13.58 0.30 -30.35
C MET A 350 -13.47 -1.06 -29.69
N GLU A 351 -12.61 -1.90 -30.21
CA GLU A 351 -12.28 -3.19 -29.65
C GLU A 351 -10.90 -3.12 -29.01
N PHE A 352 -10.83 -3.45 -27.72
CA PHE A 352 -9.58 -3.69 -27.01
C PHE A 352 -9.18 -5.14 -27.23
N VAL A 353 -7.94 -5.39 -27.66
CA VAL A 353 -7.39 -6.74 -27.81
C VAL A 353 -6.01 -6.80 -27.22
N TRP A 354 -5.80 -7.75 -26.32
CA TRP A 354 -4.50 -7.99 -25.68
C TRP A 354 -4.14 -9.48 -25.66
N ASN A 355 -3.06 -9.84 -26.35
CA ASN A 355 -2.49 -11.19 -26.27
C ASN A 355 -1.49 -11.20 -25.13
N THR A 356 -1.89 -11.72 -23.99
CA THR A 356 -1.01 -11.73 -22.82
C THR A 356 0.09 -12.80 -22.92
N SER A 357 1.09 -12.67 -22.10
CA SER A 357 2.21 -13.61 -21.99
C SER A 357 2.65 -13.73 -20.53
N TYR A 358 3.52 -14.65 -20.22
CA TYR A 358 4.07 -14.80 -18.84
C TYR A 358 4.84 -13.57 -18.36
N ALA A 359 5.32 -12.71 -19.26
CA ALA A 359 5.97 -11.45 -18.91
C ALA A 359 5.01 -10.43 -18.27
N HIS A 360 3.70 -10.64 -18.41
CA HIS A 360 2.67 -9.74 -17.87
C HIS A 360 2.17 -10.14 -16.49
N ILE A 361 2.66 -11.25 -15.93
CA ILE A 361 2.32 -11.68 -14.57
C ILE A 361 2.93 -10.69 -13.59
N ARG A 362 2.09 -10.10 -12.75
CA ARG A 362 2.48 -9.18 -11.67
C ARG A 362 1.40 -9.12 -10.59
N ASN A 363 1.81 -8.70 -9.39
CA ASN A 363 0.91 -8.57 -8.24
C ASN A 363 -0.06 -7.38 -8.39
N THR A 364 0.38 -6.30 -9.04
CA THR A 364 -0.45 -5.11 -9.26
C THR A 364 -1.27 -5.24 -10.54
N PRO A 365 -2.56 -4.90 -10.52
CA PRO A 365 -3.39 -4.91 -11.73
C PRO A 365 -2.88 -3.95 -12.80
N TYR A 366 -3.18 -4.24 -14.05
CA TYR A 366 -3.07 -3.29 -15.15
C TYR A 366 -4.29 -2.39 -15.18
N GLN A 367 -4.09 -1.14 -15.57
CA GLN A 367 -5.17 -0.18 -15.73
C GLN A 367 -5.24 0.30 -17.17
N VAL A 368 -6.46 0.39 -17.70
CA VAL A 368 -6.80 1.04 -18.96
C VAL A 368 -7.76 2.17 -18.64
N VAL A 369 -7.36 3.38 -18.96
CA VAL A 369 -8.15 4.59 -18.75
C VAL A 369 -8.78 4.98 -20.07
N ILE A 370 -10.10 4.93 -20.13
CA ILE A 370 -10.92 5.22 -21.29
C ILE A 370 -11.43 6.65 -21.17
N HIS A 371 -11.31 7.44 -22.25
CA HIS A 371 -11.80 8.80 -22.34
C HIS A 371 -12.89 8.88 -23.41
N ALA A 372 -14.04 9.39 -23.05
CA ALA A 372 -15.10 9.77 -23.96
C ALA A 372 -15.28 11.29 -23.88
N LYS A 373 -14.88 12.00 -24.95
CA LYS A 373 -14.99 13.46 -25.05
C LYS A 373 -16.05 13.81 -26.08
N ASP A 374 -17.05 14.62 -25.67
CA ASP A 374 -18.05 15.16 -26.59
C ASP A 374 -17.51 16.33 -27.43
N ASP A 375 -18.28 16.75 -28.44
CA ASP A 375 -17.96 17.91 -29.31
C ASP A 375 -18.85 19.13 -29.05
N ASP A 376 -19.50 19.19 -27.86
CA ASP A 376 -20.37 20.32 -27.52
C ASP A 376 -19.62 21.65 -27.49
N THR A 377 -20.31 22.69 -27.83
CA THR A 377 -19.81 24.06 -27.85
C THR A 377 -20.71 24.98 -27.00
N PRO A 378 -20.14 25.81 -26.12
CA PRO A 378 -18.72 26.23 -26.03
C PRO A 378 -17.83 25.33 -25.14
N VAL A 379 -18.36 24.34 -24.48
CA VAL A 379 -17.61 23.51 -23.51
C VAL A 379 -17.85 22.04 -23.79
N SER A 380 -16.87 21.36 -24.33
CA SER A 380 -16.81 19.91 -24.42
C SER A 380 -16.45 19.30 -23.06
N LEU A 381 -17.10 18.19 -22.71
CA LEU A 381 -16.84 17.46 -21.48
C LEU A 381 -16.19 16.11 -21.79
N THR A 382 -15.38 15.66 -20.87
CA THR A 382 -14.73 14.33 -20.94
C THR A 382 -15.19 13.48 -19.77
N ASN A 383 -15.77 12.33 -20.07
CA ASN A 383 -15.95 11.27 -19.07
C ASN A 383 -14.77 10.32 -19.09
N VAL A 384 -14.37 9.87 -17.92
CA VAL A 384 -13.24 8.96 -17.73
C VAL A 384 -13.73 7.68 -17.05
N LYS A 385 -13.30 6.53 -17.56
CA LYS A 385 -13.59 5.22 -16.95
C LYS A 385 -12.30 4.42 -16.85
N THR A 386 -11.97 3.97 -15.64
CA THR A 386 -10.81 3.11 -15.39
C THR A 386 -11.24 1.65 -15.39
N VAL A 387 -10.64 0.85 -16.26
CA VAL A 387 -10.81 -0.60 -16.33
C VAL A 387 -9.58 -1.27 -15.73
N THR A 388 -9.82 -2.18 -14.81
CA THR A 388 -8.77 -2.94 -14.13
C THR A 388 -8.62 -4.34 -14.75
N ILE A 389 -7.41 -4.78 -15.06
CA ILE A 389 -7.12 -6.08 -15.68
C ILE A 389 -6.08 -6.82 -14.84
N ASN A 390 -6.47 -7.98 -14.30
CA ASN A 390 -5.56 -8.89 -13.61
C ASN A 390 -5.05 -9.97 -14.57
N VAL A 391 -3.74 -10.05 -14.75
CA VAL A 391 -3.07 -11.12 -15.52
C VAL A 391 -2.47 -12.10 -14.54
N MET A 392 -3.16 -13.22 -14.35
CA MET A 392 -2.81 -14.23 -13.35
C MET A 392 -1.81 -15.25 -13.90
N ALA A 393 -0.94 -15.74 -13.03
CA ALA A 393 -0.09 -16.87 -13.35
C ALA A 393 -0.89 -18.17 -13.38
N PRO A 394 -0.65 -19.07 -14.37
CA PRO A 394 -1.36 -20.34 -14.46
C PRO A 394 -1.08 -21.22 -13.22
N LYS A 395 -2.05 -22.07 -12.88
CA LYS A 395 -1.87 -23.07 -11.84
C LYS A 395 -0.83 -24.13 -12.22
N ILE A 396 -0.19 -24.71 -11.23
CA ILE A 396 0.64 -25.90 -11.43
C ILE A 396 -0.27 -27.07 -11.77
N GLN A 397 0.05 -27.78 -12.86
CA GLN A 397 -0.77 -28.85 -13.41
C GLN A 397 -0.32 -30.22 -12.91
N GLY A 398 -1.28 -31.15 -12.81
CA GLY A 398 -1.02 -32.57 -12.60
C GLY A 398 -0.46 -32.90 -11.23
N LEU A 399 -0.80 -32.09 -10.19
CA LEU A 399 -0.43 -32.41 -8.83
C LEU A 399 -1.11 -33.71 -8.40
N THR A 400 -0.28 -34.66 -7.97
CA THR A 400 -0.68 -35.96 -7.37
C THR A 400 0.07 -36.16 -6.07
N ALA A 401 -0.47 -36.97 -5.19
CA ALA A 401 0.17 -37.36 -3.95
C ALA A 401 0.05 -38.88 -3.77
N GLU A 402 1.15 -39.55 -3.42
CA GLU A 402 1.19 -40.97 -3.15
C GLU A 402 1.80 -41.23 -1.78
N VAL A 403 1.21 -42.17 -1.02
CA VAL A 403 1.68 -42.55 0.30
C VAL A 403 2.67 -43.70 0.23
N HIS A 404 3.82 -43.55 0.88
CA HIS A 404 4.85 -44.55 1.06
C HIS A 404 5.22 -44.67 2.55
N GLY A 405 4.56 -45.57 3.27
CA GLY A 405 4.72 -45.69 4.72
C GLY A 405 4.14 -44.44 5.44
N HIS A 406 4.99 -43.69 6.14
CA HIS A 406 4.64 -42.45 6.83
C HIS A 406 4.88 -41.19 5.98
N ASP A 407 5.29 -41.37 4.74
CA ASP A 407 5.64 -40.26 3.87
C ASP A 407 4.60 -40.07 2.77
N ALA A 408 4.37 -38.82 2.35
CA ALA A 408 3.60 -38.50 1.18
C ALA A 408 4.50 -37.88 0.09
N THR A 409 4.61 -38.54 -1.03
CA THR A 409 5.37 -38.05 -2.18
C THR A 409 4.44 -37.35 -3.14
N LEU A 410 4.67 -36.04 -3.33
CA LEU A 410 3.98 -35.18 -4.26
C LEU A 410 4.71 -35.20 -5.61
N SER A 411 3.95 -35.17 -6.70
CA SER A 411 4.48 -35.03 -8.05
C SER A 411 3.60 -34.14 -8.89
N TRP A 412 4.21 -33.33 -9.77
CA TRP A 412 3.49 -32.40 -10.66
C TRP A 412 4.24 -32.19 -11.99
N MET A 413 3.57 -31.60 -12.98
CA MET A 413 4.16 -31.26 -14.25
C MET A 413 5.14 -30.07 -14.12
N PRO A 414 6.19 -30.00 -14.98
CA PRO A 414 7.07 -28.83 -15.02
C PRO A 414 6.27 -27.53 -15.18
N TYR A 415 6.62 -26.53 -14.38
CA TYR A 415 5.92 -25.24 -14.42
C TYR A 415 6.33 -24.43 -15.65
N PRO A 416 5.37 -23.89 -16.43
CA PRO A 416 5.67 -23.29 -17.73
C PRO A 416 6.26 -21.89 -17.69
N CYS A 417 6.16 -21.16 -16.55
CA CYS A 417 6.57 -19.76 -16.45
C CYS A 417 8.03 -19.64 -16.03
N PRO A 418 8.94 -19.22 -16.94
CA PRO A 418 10.37 -19.15 -16.64
C PRO A 418 10.75 -17.99 -15.71
N ASN A 419 9.87 -17.03 -15.52
CA ASN A 419 10.05 -15.86 -14.65
C ASN A 419 9.58 -16.11 -13.20
N ALA A 420 9.05 -17.27 -12.86
CA ALA A 420 8.79 -17.64 -11.47
C ALA A 420 10.12 -17.81 -10.71
N VAL A 421 10.13 -17.50 -9.42
CA VAL A 421 11.34 -17.55 -8.56
C VAL A 421 11.31 -18.70 -7.57
N ALA A 422 10.13 -19.20 -7.22
CA ALA A 422 9.96 -20.30 -6.29
C ALA A 422 8.65 -21.05 -6.53
N LEU A 423 8.61 -22.31 -6.04
CA LEU A 423 7.38 -23.08 -5.84
C LEU A 423 7.14 -23.22 -4.34
N LEU A 424 5.91 -22.96 -3.90
CA LEU A 424 5.48 -23.03 -2.52
C LEU A 424 4.60 -24.26 -2.35
N VAL A 425 4.98 -25.16 -1.45
CA VAL A 425 4.23 -26.40 -1.18
C VAL A 425 3.49 -26.24 0.14
N TYR A 426 2.19 -26.43 0.09
CA TYR A 426 1.29 -26.27 1.22
C TYR A 426 0.60 -27.58 1.58
N ARG A 427 0.30 -27.75 2.85
CA ARG A 427 -0.46 -28.86 3.41
C ARG A 427 -1.58 -28.37 4.31
N LYS A 428 -2.70 -29.09 4.31
CA LYS A 428 -3.81 -28.93 5.24
C LYS A 428 -4.21 -30.28 5.78
N ALA A 429 -4.57 -30.37 7.06
CA ALA A 429 -5.21 -31.55 7.61
C ALA A 429 -6.65 -31.65 7.13
N GLY A 430 -7.07 -32.85 6.72
CA GLY A 430 -8.36 -33.07 6.05
C GLY A 430 -8.29 -32.84 4.54
N CYS A 431 -9.39 -33.16 3.87
CA CYS A 431 -9.55 -33.04 2.42
C CYS A 431 -10.92 -32.46 2.14
N ASP A 432 -11.02 -31.15 1.99
CA ASP A 432 -12.28 -30.48 1.61
C ASP A 432 -12.36 -30.08 0.13
N GLY A 433 -11.21 -30.05 -0.55
CA GLY A 433 -11.15 -29.91 -2.01
C GLY A 433 -11.79 -28.64 -2.55
N TYR A 434 -11.56 -27.47 -1.89
CA TYR A 434 -12.13 -26.23 -2.39
C TYR A 434 -11.66 -25.91 -3.82
N GLU A 435 -12.54 -25.36 -4.62
CA GLU A 435 -12.20 -24.79 -5.93
C GLU A 435 -11.97 -23.29 -5.78
N PRO A 436 -10.85 -22.74 -6.32
CA PRO A 436 -10.58 -21.30 -6.28
C PRO A 436 -11.59 -20.56 -7.15
N ASP A 437 -11.92 -19.33 -6.77
CA ASP A 437 -12.70 -18.45 -7.62
C ASP A 437 -11.93 -18.11 -8.91
N PRO A 438 -12.60 -17.80 -10.02
CA PRO A 438 -11.97 -17.61 -11.33
C PRO A 438 -10.84 -16.56 -11.36
N CYS A 439 -10.86 -15.59 -10.45
CA CYS A 439 -9.85 -14.52 -10.36
C CYS A 439 -9.02 -14.60 -9.08
N GLU A 440 -9.04 -15.71 -8.39
CA GLU A 440 -8.33 -15.90 -7.14
C GLU A 440 -6.90 -16.43 -7.39
N THR A 441 -5.92 -15.74 -6.82
CA THR A 441 -4.52 -16.19 -6.76
C THR A 441 -4.10 -16.41 -5.32
N GLY A 442 -3.06 -17.23 -5.11
CA GLY A 442 -2.61 -17.57 -3.78
C GLY A 442 -3.39 -18.73 -3.18
N ILE A 443 -3.41 -18.82 -1.86
CA ILE A 443 -4.05 -19.92 -1.11
C ILE A 443 -4.90 -19.36 0.02
N ARG A 444 -6.03 -20.00 0.30
CA ARG A 444 -6.92 -19.65 1.41
C ARG A 444 -6.30 -20.02 2.76
N GLU A 445 -6.80 -19.43 3.82
CA GLU A 445 -6.40 -19.74 5.18
C GLU A 445 -6.59 -21.23 5.53
N GLY A 446 -5.84 -21.70 6.52
CA GLY A 446 -5.88 -23.09 6.99
C GLY A 446 -4.83 -24.00 6.39
N TYR A 447 -4.05 -23.54 5.41
CA TYR A 447 -2.93 -24.28 4.86
C TYR A 447 -1.61 -23.86 5.50
N GLN A 448 -0.78 -24.85 5.84
CA GLN A 448 0.58 -24.64 6.34
C GLN A 448 1.57 -24.71 5.19
N LEU A 449 2.43 -23.70 5.05
CA LEU A 449 3.58 -23.77 4.15
C LEU A 449 4.60 -24.80 4.68
N LEU A 450 4.86 -25.83 3.89
CA LEU A 450 5.84 -26.86 4.22
C LEU A 450 7.25 -26.48 3.76
N THR A 451 7.35 -25.97 2.54
CA THR A 451 8.64 -25.64 1.94
C THR A 451 8.49 -24.60 0.82
N THR A 452 9.60 -23.89 0.61
CA THR A 452 9.81 -23.02 -0.54
C THR A 452 10.92 -23.63 -1.41
N LEU A 453 10.58 -24.07 -2.61
CA LEU A 453 11.51 -24.65 -3.58
C LEU A 453 12.01 -23.56 -4.51
N ASN A 454 13.23 -23.05 -4.30
CA ASN A 454 13.83 -22.02 -5.17
C ASN A 454 14.23 -22.57 -6.56
N ASN A 455 14.17 -23.89 -6.75
CA ASN A 455 14.30 -24.51 -8.05
C ASN A 455 12.94 -24.71 -8.69
N VAL A 456 12.53 -23.77 -9.56
CA VAL A 456 11.23 -23.78 -10.27
C VAL A 456 11.08 -25.01 -11.20
N ALA A 457 12.18 -25.65 -11.58
CA ALA A 457 12.17 -26.89 -12.36
C ALA A 457 11.87 -28.14 -11.52
N ALA A 458 11.73 -28.03 -10.21
CA ALA A 458 11.34 -29.13 -9.35
C ALA A 458 9.94 -29.63 -9.72
N THR A 459 9.80 -30.97 -9.77
CA THR A 459 8.53 -31.63 -10.12
C THR A 459 8.04 -32.56 -9.04
N SER A 460 8.70 -32.59 -7.89
CA SER A 460 8.31 -33.42 -6.74
C SER A 460 8.78 -32.85 -5.41
N TYR A 461 8.10 -33.25 -4.35
CA TYR A 461 8.47 -33.04 -2.95
C TYR A 461 7.94 -34.18 -2.11
N THR A 462 8.69 -34.59 -1.07
CA THR A 462 8.25 -35.59 -0.13
C THR A 462 8.06 -34.98 1.24
N ASP A 463 6.86 -35.12 1.77
CA ASP A 463 6.49 -34.72 3.12
C ASP A 463 6.70 -35.95 4.01
N LEU A 464 7.62 -35.85 4.98
CA LEU A 464 8.14 -36.95 5.78
C LEU A 464 7.45 -37.05 7.14
N ASP A 465 7.47 -38.25 7.71
CA ASP A 465 7.06 -38.53 9.09
C ASP A 465 5.62 -38.09 9.43
N LEU A 466 4.70 -38.29 8.52
CA LEU A 466 3.31 -37.89 8.70
C LEU A 466 2.60 -38.81 9.70
N PRO A 467 1.81 -38.25 10.63
CA PRO A 467 0.90 -39.00 11.48
C PRO A 467 -0.07 -39.86 10.68
N GLN A 468 -0.12 -41.16 11.01
CA GLN A 468 -1.00 -42.11 10.34
C GLN A 468 -2.47 -41.91 10.76
N GLY A 469 -3.39 -42.38 9.93
CA GLY A 469 -4.82 -42.28 10.17
C GLY A 469 -5.39 -40.89 9.89
N MET A 470 -4.57 -39.96 9.35
CA MET A 470 -4.99 -38.62 8.98
C MET A 470 -5.06 -38.48 7.47
N ALA A 471 -6.04 -37.70 7.03
CA ALA A 471 -6.07 -37.21 5.65
C ALA A 471 -5.29 -35.90 5.55
N TYR A 472 -4.60 -35.71 4.44
CA TYR A 472 -3.90 -34.46 4.12
C TYR A 472 -4.21 -34.04 2.71
N GLU A 473 -4.48 -32.75 2.56
CA GLU A 473 -4.62 -32.09 1.28
C GLU A 473 -3.38 -31.24 1.01
N TYR A 474 -2.83 -31.42 -0.20
CA TYR A 474 -1.68 -30.65 -0.67
C TYR A 474 -2.05 -29.73 -1.80
N ARG A 475 -1.42 -28.58 -1.81
CA ARG A 475 -1.51 -27.58 -2.86
C ARG A 475 -0.12 -27.05 -3.17
N VAL A 476 0.12 -26.66 -4.42
CA VAL A 476 1.38 -26.05 -4.85
C VAL A 476 1.08 -24.75 -5.60
N LEU A 477 1.87 -23.72 -5.32
CA LEU A 477 1.81 -22.39 -5.92
C LEU A 477 3.16 -22.01 -6.49
N ALA A 478 3.16 -21.16 -7.50
CA ALA A 478 4.36 -20.47 -7.97
C ALA A 478 4.40 -19.05 -7.43
N GLN A 479 5.59 -18.58 -7.08
CA GLN A 479 5.84 -17.20 -6.64
C GLN A 479 6.72 -16.48 -7.65
N PHE A 480 6.45 -15.18 -7.85
CA PHE A 480 7.15 -14.28 -8.77
C PHE A 480 7.96 -13.23 -8.03
N PRO A 481 8.90 -12.52 -8.70
CA PRO A 481 9.81 -11.57 -8.06
C PRO A 481 9.16 -10.43 -7.30
N ASP A 482 8.00 -9.95 -7.75
CA ASP A 482 7.21 -8.88 -7.15
C ASP A 482 6.25 -9.35 -6.05
N GLY A 483 6.31 -10.65 -5.70
CA GLY A 483 5.42 -11.29 -4.71
C GLY A 483 4.12 -11.83 -5.29
N ALA A 484 3.85 -11.67 -6.59
CA ALA A 484 2.69 -12.27 -7.23
C ALA A 484 2.68 -13.80 -7.03
N LEU A 485 1.49 -14.36 -6.83
CA LEU A 485 1.27 -15.79 -6.69
C LEU A 485 0.44 -16.33 -7.86
N SER A 486 0.69 -17.58 -8.24
CA SER A 486 -0.14 -18.25 -9.23
C SER A 486 -1.54 -18.57 -8.70
N ILE A 487 -2.46 -18.94 -9.58
CA ILE A 487 -3.63 -19.70 -9.21
C ILE A 487 -3.15 -20.96 -8.50
N VAL A 488 -3.85 -21.35 -7.42
CA VAL A 488 -3.52 -22.56 -6.67
C VAL A 488 -3.72 -23.82 -7.53
N SER A 489 -2.85 -24.84 -7.35
CA SER A 489 -3.02 -26.13 -8.02
C SER A 489 -4.35 -26.81 -7.64
N ASP A 490 -4.78 -27.79 -8.42
CA ASP A 490 -5.80 -28.70 -7.96
C ASP A 490 -5.35 -29.40 -6.66
N ALA A 491 -6.30 -29.86 -5.83
CA ALA A 491 -6.02 -30.56 -4.60
C ALA A 491 -5.43 -31.96 -4.88
N ALA A 492 -4.36 -32.31 -4.17
CA ALA A 492 -3.93 -33.70 -4.08
C ALA A 492 -4.17 -34.18 -2.65
N CYS A 493 -5.01 -35.19 -2.52
CA CYS A 493 -5.49 -35.70 -1.26
C CYS A 493 -4.94 -37.10 -0.99
N VAL A 494 -4.41 -37.32 0.21
CA VAL A 494 -3.97 -38.62 0.66
C VAL A 494 -4.58 -38.96 2.00
N MET A 495 -4.79 -40.25 2.22
CA MET A 495 -5.16 -40.80 3.52
C MET A 495 -4.05 -41.76 3.95
N LEU A 496 -3.37 -41.46 5.05
CA LEU A 496 -2.41 -42.42 5.62
C LEU A 496 -3.14 -43.55 6.33
N LYS A 497 -2.70 -44.78 6.07
CA LYS A 497 -3.28 -45.95 6.70
C LYS A 497 -3.08 -45.90 8.20
N ASN A 498 -4.05 -46.40 8.91
CA ASN A 498 -4.22 -46.20 10.34
C ASN A 498 -3.66 -47.39 11.14
N ASP A 499 -2.37 -47.52 11.28
CA ASP A 499 -1.70 -48.42 12.23
C ASP A 499 -1.23 -47.69 13.51
N SER A 500 -1.40 -46.35 13.56
CA SER A 500 -1.13 -45.53 14.72
C SER A 500 -2.43 -45.10 15.43
N PRO A 501 -2.43 -44.92 16.74
CA PRO A 501 -3.58 -44.40 17.45
C PRO A 501 -3.81 -42.95 17.04
N LEU A 502 -5.09 -42.51 17.00
CA LEU A 502 -5.47 -41.19 16.62
C LEU A 502 -5.95 -40.39 17.84
N MET A 503 -5.30 -39.29 18.21
CA MET A 503 -5.82 -38.39 19.22
C MET A 503 -7.12 -37.76 18.70
N THR A 504 -8.20 -37.91 19.48
CA THR A 504 -9.53 -37.43 19.13
C THR A 504 -10.03 -36.30 20.01
N HIS A 505 -9.46 -36.15 21.21
CA HIS A 505 -9.87 -35.11 22.16
C HIS A 505 -8.75 -34.74 23.12
N VAL A 506 -8.60 -33.43 23.36
CA VAL A 506 -7.82 -32.87 24.47
C VAL A 506 -8.60 -31.66 24.97
N THR A 507 -9.31 -31.79 26.06
CA THR A 507 -10.20 -30.73 26.54
C THR A 507 -10.10 -30.56 28.05
N ASN A 508 -10.23 -29.35 28.55
CA ASN A 508 -10.32 -29.07 29.97
C ASN A 508 -11.73 -29.49 30.48
N ASP A 509 -11.78 -30.44 31.36
CA ASP A 509 -13.02 -30.89 32.05
C ASP A 509 -13.31 -30.04 33.28
N SER A 510 -12.25 -29.53 33.93
CA SER A 510 -12.35 -28.54 35.02
C SER A 510 -11.79 -27.21 34.55
N ILE A 511 -12.58 -26.17 34.71
CA ILE A 511 -12.22 -24.81 34.42
C ILE A 511 -11.40 -24.13 35.53
N ASP A 512 -11.01 -24.90 36.58
CA ASP A 512 -10.13 -24.43 37.66
C ASP A 512 -8.68 -24.44 37.20
N LEU A 513 -7.96 -23.34 37.42
CA LEU A 513 -6.57 -23.19 37.00
C LEU A 513 -5.57 -23.97 37.86
N VAL A 514 -5.83 -24.14 39.15
CA VAL A 514 -4.91 -24.72 40.14
C VAL A 514 -5.07 -26.23 40.26
N SER A 515 -6.28 -26.72 40.08
CA SER A 515 -6.60 -28.14 40.09
C SER A 515 -7.24 -28.58 38.79
N GLY A 516 -6.61 -28.18 37.69
CA GLY A 516 -7.09 -28.45 36.34
C GLY A 516 -7.20 -29.94 36.04
N HIS A 517 -8.24 -30.29 35.33
CA HIS A 517 -8.49 -31.65 34.84
C HIS A 517 -8.57 -31.58 33.31
N VAL A 518 -7.75 -32.38 32.63
CA VAL A 518 -7.76 -32.49 31.19
C VAL A 518 -8.19 -33.89 30.78
N VAL A 519 -9.26 -33.96 30.01
CA VAL A 519 -9.70 -35.23 29.41
C VAL A 519 -9.03 -35.37 28.08
N THR A 520 -8.34 -36.50 27.92
CA THR A 520 -7.72 -36.92 26.65
C THR A 520 -8.42 -38.16 26.13
N CYS A 521 -8.71 -38.19 24.82
CA CYS A 521 -9.28 -39.39 24.19
C CYS A 521 -8.51 -39.70 22.90
N TRP A 522 -8.45 -40.96 22.56
CA TRP A 522 -7.85 -41.42 21.33
C TRP A 522 -8.62 -42.61 20.76
N ALA A 523 -8.50 -42.81 19.45
CA ALA A 523 -9.10 -43.92 18.76
C ALA A 523 -8.03 -44.97 18.48
N LYS A 524 -8.44 -46.24 18.58
CA LYS A 524 -7.64 -47.41 18.15
C LYS A 524 -7.51 -47.36 16.63
N PRO A 525 -6.32 -47.71 16.07
CA PRO A 525 -6.17 -47.92 14.63
C PRO A 525 -7.17 -48.95 14.10
N LYS A 526 -7.74 -48.75 12.95
CA LYS A 526 -8.70 -49.63 12.32
C LYS A 526 -8.00 -50.78 11.53
N GLU A 527 -6.92 -50.45 10.90
CA GLU A 527 -6.13 -51.42 10.08
C GLU A 527 -4.84 -51.75 10.82
N ILE A 528 -4.91 -52.75 11.68
CA ILE A 528 -3.74 -53.25 12.36
C ILE A 528 -3.07 -54.30 11.48
N ASP A 529 -1.77 -54.12 11.25
CA ASP A 529 -0.96 -55.09 10.51
C ASP A 529 -0.97 -56.43 11.26
N GLU A 530 -1.07 -57.55 10.53
CA GLU A 530 -1.15 -58.93 11.09
C GLU A 530 0.11 -59.34 11.90
N GLN A 531 1.20 -58.60 11.79
CA GLN A 531 2.41 -58.79 12.60
C GLN A 531 2.20 -58.46 14.09
N TYR A 532 1.24 -57.63 14.45
CA TYR A 532 0.99 -57.19 15.82
C TYR A 532 -0.02 -58.09 16.51
N VAL A 533 0.28 -58.47 17.73
CA VAL A 533 -0.50 -59.44 18.52
C VAL A 533 -1.23 -58.75 19.68
N ALA A 534 -2.55 -58.96 19.79
CA ALA A 534 -3.34 -58.50 20.95
C ALA A 534 -2.97 -59.28 22.26
N PRO A 535 -3.12 -58.70 23.46
CA PRO A 535 -3.79 -57.42 23.75
C PRO A 535 -2.88 -56.22 23.47
N PHE A 536 -3.53 -55.11 23.12
CA PHE A 536 -2.85 -53.83 22.86
C PHE A 536 -2.88 -52.96 24.10
N SER A 537 -1.84 -52.14 24.29
CA SER A 537 -1.68 -51.20 25.38
C SER A 537 -1.31 -49.81 24.83
N TYR A 538 -1.65 -48.77 25.57
CA TYR A 538 -1.37 -47.38 25.24
C TYR A 538 -0.49 -46.76 26.33
N SER A 539 0.44 -45.89 25.91
CA SER A 539 1.23 -45.04 26.80
C SER A 539 0.96 -43.57 26.42
N LEU A 540 0.28 -42.86 27.31
CA LEU A 540 -0.02 -41.40 27.08
C LEU A 540 1.07 -40.56 27.69
N THR A 541 1.66 -39.73 26.88
CA THR A 541 2.71 -38.81 27.28
C THR A 541 2.13 -37.39 27.32
N ARG A 542 2.36 -36.70 28.45
CA ARG A 542 2.09 -35.25 28.61
C ARG A 542 3.38 -34.48 28.45
N ILE A 543 3.30 -33.35 27.71
CA ILE A 543 4.36 -32.35 27.58
C ILE A 543 3.82 -31.03 28.12
N LEU A 544 4.27 -30.63 29.30
CA LEU A 544 3.87 -29.39 29.97
C LEU A 544 5.07 -28.45 30.02
N ASN A 545 4.95 -27.29 29.39
CA ASN A 545 6.03 -26.29 29.25
C ASN A 545 7.37 -26.90 28.77
N GLY A 546 7.29 -27.90 27.89
CA GLY A 546 8.45 -28.63 27.35
C GLY A 546 8.94 -29.80 28.22
N GLU A 547 8.43 -29.98 29.45
CA GLU A 547 8.74 -31.13 30.27
C GLU A 547 7.86 -32.34 29.93
N THR A 548 8.46 -33.45 29.63
CA THR A 548 7.80 -34.68 29.18
C THR A 548 7.60 -35.66 30.32
N SER A 549 6.41 -36.20 30.47
CA SER A 549 6.07 -37.23 31.46
C SER A 549 5.04 -38.21 30.92
N VAL A 550 5.22 -39.52 31.19
CA VAL A 550 4.19 -40.53 30.93
C VAL A 550 3.17 -40.45 32.07
N VAL A 551 1.91 -40.18 31.70
CA VAL A 551 0.81 -39.94 32.66
C VAL A 551 -0.19 -41.11 32.73
N TYR A 552 -0.18 -41.98 31.69
CA TYR A 552 -1.06 -43.13 31.66
C TYR A 552 -0.37 -44.31 30.92
N GLU A 553 -0.53 -45.52 31.44
CA GLU A 553 -0.22 -46.78 30.73
C GLU A 553 -1.37 -47.77 30.98
N GLY A 554 -1.98 -48.28 29.91
CA GLY A 554 -3.13 -49.16 30.03
C GLY A 554 -3.80 -49.51 28.71
N ALA A 555 -4.98 -50.07 28.74
CA ALA A 555 -5.77 -50.48 27.59
C ALA A 555 -6.91 -49.56 27.21
N ASP A 556 -7.23 -48.61 28.11
CA ASP A 556 -8.29 -47.65 27.84
C ASP A 556 -7.91 -46.63 26.77
N THR A 557 -8.92 -46.09 26.09
CA THR A 557 -8.76 -45.06 25.04
C THR A 557 -9.19 -43.68 25.51
N THR A 558 -9.34 -43.50 26.81
CA THR A 558 -9.62 -42.23 27.45
C THR A 558 -8.89 -42.14 28.78
N PHE A 559 -8.42 -40.97 29.12
CA PHE A 559 -7.73 -40.73 30.39
C PHE A 559 -8.06 -39.31 30.92
N LEU A 560 -8.29 -39.23 32.23
CA LEU A 560 -8.42 -37.98 32.95
C LEU A 560 -7.10 -37.65 33.65
N ASP A 561 -6.36 -36.70 33.07
CA ASP A 561 -5.17 -36.16 33.72
C ASP A 561 -5.62 -35.07 34.72
N ALA A 562 -5.46 -35.36 35.98
CA ALA A 562 -6.00 -34.54 37.07
C ALA A 562 -4.91 -33.82 37.87
N ASN A 563 -5.28 -32.76 38.54
CA ASN A 563 -4.41 -31.96 39.38
C ASN A 563 -3.23 -31.29 38.61
N ILE A 564 -3.49 -30.79 37.41
CA ILE A 564 -2.52 -30.04 36.62
C ILE A 564 -2.63 -28.58 37.01
N ASP A 565 -1.49 -27.96 37.35
CA ASP A 565 -1.45 -26.51 37.54
C ASP A 565 -1.39 -25.84 36.16
N LEU A 566 -2.48 -25.25 35.75
CA LEU A 566 -2.64 -24.51 34.51
C LEU A 566 -2.41 -23.01 34.66
N SER A 567 -2.11 -22.51 35.88
CA SER A 567 -1.96 -21.08 36.15
C SER A 567 -0.75 -20.48 35.43
N GLU A 568 0.34 -21.25 35.36
CA GLU A 568 1.60 -20.89 34.70
C GLU A 568 1.90 -21.74 33.43
N ALA A 569 0.92 -22.49 32.97
CA ALA A 569 1.08 -23.30 31.76
C ALA A 569 0.99 -22.41 30.50
N ASN A 570 2.05 -22.40 29.72
CA ASN A 570 2.10 -21.76 28.40
C ASN A 570 1.80 -22.77 27.27
N THR A 571 2.15 -24.04 27.49
CA THR A 571 1.89 -25.13 26.54
C THR A 571 1.51 -26.42 27.31
N LEU A 572 0.49 -27.09 26.82
CA LEU A 572 0.09 -28.40 27.33
C LEU A 572 -0.31 -29.29 26.15
N VAL A 573 0.51 -30.30 25.90
CA VAL A 573 0.42 -31.15 24.71
C VAL A 573 0.42 -32.61 25.14
N TYR A 574 -0.33 -33.42 24.41
CA TYR A 574 -0.38 -34.87 24.62
C TYR A 574 -0.08 -35.63 23.36
N LYS A 575 0.50 -36.81 23.51
CA LYS A 575 0.62 -37.84 22.47
C LYS A 575 0.44 -39.22 23.06
N VAL A 576 -0.04 -40.16 22.27
CA VAL A 576 -0.23 -41.54 22.68
C VAL A 576 0.57 -42.51 21.79
N GLU A 577 1.29 -43.43 22.42
CA GLU A 577 1.91 -44.56 21.75
C GLU A 577 1.02 -45.79 21.91
N MET A 578 1.01 -46.67 20.91
CA MET A 578 0.34 -47.98 20.98
C MET A 578 1.34 -49.09 20.86
N ARG A 579 1.22 -50.11 21.70
CA ARG A 579 2.09 -51.28 21.74
C ARG A 579 1.28 -52.57 21.71
N ASP A 580 1.86 -53.62 21.12
CA ASP A 580 1.30 -54.95 21.08
C ASP A 580 1.57 -55.79 22.37
N ALA A 581 1.12 -56.99 22.41
CA ALA A 581 1.31 -57.92 23.54
C ALA A 581 2.79 -58.18 23.85
N HIS A 582 3.70 -58.03 22.89
CA HIS A 582 5.12 -58.17 23.03
C HIS A 582 5.87 -56.87 23.35
N GLN A 583 5.10 -55.79 23.62
CA GLN A 583 5.61 -54.42 23.85
C GLN A 583 6.31 -53.81 22.63
N LEU A 584 6.05 -54.36 21.44
CA LEU A 584 6.52 -53.77 20.20
C LEU A 584 5.73 -52.50 19.90
N LEU A 585 6.42 -51.39 19.65
CA LEU A 585 5.78 -50.14 19.26
C LEU A 585 5.09 -50.31 17.89
N MET A 586 3.79 -50.05 17.84
CA MET A 586 3.00 -50.15 16.61
C MET A 586 2.94 -48.78 15.91
N GLY A 587 2.88 -47.73 16.69
CA GLY A 587 2.87 -46.36 16.20
C GLY A 587 2.57 -45.37 17.31
N GLU A 588 2.79 -44.08 17.01
CA GLU A 588 2.43 -42.97 17.89
C GLU A 588 1.47 -42.00 17.19
N SER A 589 0.61 -41.37 17.98
CA SER A 589 -0.30 -40.35 17.45
C SER A 589 0.44 -39.09 17.11
N ALA A 590 -0.18 -38.26 16.24
CA ALA A 590 0.13 -36.83 16.25
C ALA A 590 -0.07 -36.22 17.64
N THR A 591 0.67 -35.20 17.93
CA THR A 591 0.47 -34.39 19.14
C THR A 591 -0.84 -33.62 19.08
N ALA A 592 -1.51 -33.46 20.22
CA ALA A 592 -2.67 -32.63 20.36
C ALA A 592 -2.53 -31.73 21.59
N SER A 593 -2.73 -30.42 21.44
CA SER A 593 -2.66 -29.48 22.57
C SER A 593 -4.04 -29.25 23.19
N ALA A 594 -4.06 -28.92 24.49
CA ALA A 594 -5.21 -28.24 25.08
C ALA A 594 -5.33 -26.82 24.52
N VAL A 595 -6.54 -26.25 24.60
CA VAL A 595 -6.79 -24.83 24.26
C VAL A 595 -6.19 -23.96 25.36
N MET A 596 -5.18 -23.20 25.02
CA MET A 596 -4.46 -22.30 25.95
C MET A 596 -4.91 -20.85 25.71
N LEU A 597 -5.77 -20.33 26.61
CA LEU A 597 -6.28 -18.96 26.54
C LEU A 597 -5.36 -18.00 27.29
N SER A 598 -5.05 -16.87 26.67
CA SER A 598 -4.43 -15.68 27.26
C SER A 598 -5.40 -14.51 27.20
N VAL A 599 -5.45 -13.69 28.25
CA VAL A 599 -6.31 -12.49 28.26
C VAL A 599 -5.53 -11.33 28.86
N ASN A 600 -5.52 -10.20 28.14
CA ASN A 600 -4.93 -8.93 28.58
C ASN A 600 -6.01 -7.84 28.59
N GLY A 601 -6.01 -6.97 29.60
CA GLY A 601 -7.04 -5.94 29.74
C GLY A 601 -6.46 -4.54 29.92
N PHE A 602 -6.76 -3.63 28.98
CA PHE A 602 -6.35 -2.22 29.00
C PHE A 602 -7.41 -1.35 28.32
N ASN A 603 -7.56 -0.11 28.79
CA ASN A 603 -8.37 0.93 28.14
C ASN A 603 -9.81 0.51 27.78
N GLU A 604 -10.52 -0.09 28.73
CA GLU A 604 -11.88 -0.56 28.52
C GLU A 604 -12.00 -1.64 27.43
N GLU A 605 -10.90 -2.39 27.20
CA GLU A 605 -10.87 -3.54 26.32
C GLU A 605 -10.27 -4.76 27.03
N ALA A 606 -10.81 -5.93 26.76
CA ALA A 606 -10.20 -7.21 27.09
C ALA A 606 -9.81 -7.93 25.79
N ASN A 607 -8.51 -8.06 25.58
CA ASN A 607 -7.94 -8.71 24.41
C ASN A 607 -7.65 -10.18 24.72
N LEU A 608 -8.42 -11.07 24.10
CA LEU A 608 -8.30 -12.51 24.22
C LEU A 608 -7.51 -13.07 23.05
N SER A 609 -6.58 -13.95 23.32
CA SER A 609 -5.91 -14.76 22.30
C SER A 609 -5.75 -16.19 22.80
N TRP A 610 -5.74 -17.17 21.91
CA TRP A 610 -5.56 -18.57 22.30
C TRP A 610 -4.75 -19.34 21.28
N THR A 611 -4.17 -20.43 21.72
CA THR A 611 -3.43 -21.37 20.88
C THR A 611 -4.01 -22.76 21.00
N GLU A 612 -4.17 -23.44 19.88
CA GLU A 612 -4.60 -24.83 19.79
C GLU A 612 -3.85 -25.49 18.61
N ALA A 613 -2.94 -26.42 18.89
CA ALA A 613 -2.21 -27.18 17.89
C ALA A 613 -2.71 -28.62 17.91
N VAL A 614 -3.59 -28.97 16.99
CA VAL A 614 -4.33 -30.26 17.02
C VAL A 614 -4.36 -30.90 15.64
N PRO A 615 -4.46 -32.25 15.56
CA PRO A 615 -4.50 -32.97 14.29
C PRO A 615 -5.88 -33.00 13.61
N TRP A 616 -6.84 -32.22 14.09
CA TRP A 616 -8.19 -32.07 13.53
C TRP A 616 -8.45 -30.64 13.06
N LEU A 617 -9.55 -30.47 12.31
CA LEU A 617 -9.97 -29.14 11.86
C LEU A 617 -10.69 -28.40 12.98
N VAL A 618 -10.33 -27.13 13.19
CA VAL A 618 -11.02 -26.20 14.07
C VAL A 618 -11.88 -25.28 13.19
N ASP A 619 -13.21 -25.38 13.36
CA ASP A 619 -14.16 -24.66 12.52
C ASP A 619 -14.46 -23.26 13.04
N SER A 620 -14.60 -23.12 14.37
CA SER A 620 -14.93 -21.86 15.02
C SER A 620 -14.66 -21.92 16.52
N THR A 621 -14.54 -20.75 17.12
CA THR A 621 -14.40 -20.59 18.57
C THR A 621 -15.49 -19.68 19.11
N GLN A 622 -16.15 -20.12 20.18
CA GLN A 622 -17.09 -19.30 20.94
C GLN A 622 -16.41 -18.76 22.19
N VAL A 623 -16.61 -17.47 22.44
CA VAL A 623 -16.10 -16.76 23.61
C VAL A 623 -17.19 -16.64 24.64
N TYR A 624 -16.89 -16.91 25.92
CA TYR A 624 -17.77 -16.79 27.04
C TYR A 624 -17.17 -15.91 28.14
N LYS A 625 -18.00 -15.02 28.70
CA LYS A 625 -17.69 -14.09 29.78
C LYS A 625 -18.56 -14.40 31.01
N GLU A 626 -18.03 -14.29 32.22
CA GLU A 626 -18.82 -14.44 33.41
C GLU A 626 -19.58 -13.16 33.73
N GLU A 627 -20.91 -13.27 33.86
CA GLU A 627 -21.84 -12.24 34.31
C GLU A 627 -22.73 -12.79 35.40
N ASP A 628 -22.83 -12.09 36.53
CA ASP A 628 -23.64 -12.51 37.69
C ASP A 628 -23.38 -13.96 38.15
N GLY A 629 -22.11 -14.41 38.07
CA GLY A 629 -21.71 -15.76 38.47
C GLY A 629 -22.10 -16.86 37.48
N ARG A 630 -22.44 -16.51 36.23
CA ARG A 630 -22.74 -17.44 35.16
C ARG A 630 -22.01 -17.02 33.89
N PHE A 631 -21.51 -17.99 33.14
CA PHE A 631 -20.90 -17.72 31.85
C PHE A 631 -21.95 -17.52 30.76
N VAL A 632 -21.91 -16.38 30.11
CA VAL A 632 -22.77 -16.01 28.98
C VAL A 632 -21.98 -16.04 27.71
N TYR A 633 -22.63 -16.37 26.61
CA TYR A 633 -22.05 -16.34 25.29
C TYR A 633 -21.86 -14.89 24.84
N VAL A 634 -20.67 -14.56 24.35
CA VAL A 634 -20.30 -13.21 23.84
C VAL A 634 -20.20 -13.19 22.31
N ALA A 635 -19.37 -14.06 21.73
CA ALA A 635 -19.08 -14.03 20.31
C ALA A 635 -18.73 -15.41 19.74
N SER A 636 -18.82 -15.56 18.42
CA SER A 636 -18.25 -16.68 17.69
C SER A 636 -17.33 -16.15 16.61
N VAL A 637 -16.10 -16.65 16.59
CA VAL A 637 -15.04 -16.20 15.69
C VAL A 637 -14.37 -17.39 15.00
N THR A 638 -13.72 -17.13 13.87
CA THR A 638 -12.89 -18.12 13.15
C THR A 638 -11.40 -17.83 13.29
N THR A 639 -11.05 -16.69 13.93
CA THR A 639 -9.68 -16.31 14.31
C THR A 639 -9.35 -16.87 15.70
N MET A 640 -8.07 -16.90 16.06
CA MET A 640 -7.62 -17.29 17.41
C MET A 640 -7.49 -16.07 18.36
N GLU A 641 -8.28 -15.04 18.13
CA GLU A 641 -8.30 -13.80 18.91
C GLU A 641 -9.68 -13.17 18.92
N TYR A 642 -9.97 -12.43 20.00
CA TYR A 642 -11.20 -11.64 20.15
C TYR A 642 -10.95 -10.47 21.10
N THR A 643 -11.52 -9.30 20.81
CA THR A 643 -11.50 -8.14 21.70
C THR A 643 -12.92 -7.88 22.23
N ASP A 644 -13.07 -7.92 23.54
CA ASP A 644 -14.30 -7.52 24.22
C ASP A 644 -14.18 -6.04 24.63
N THR A 645 -15.03 -5.21 24.04
CA THR A 645 -15.12 -3.76 24.32
C THR A 645 -16.26 -3.41 25.28
N GLU A 646 -17.00 -4.42 25.77
CA GLU A 646 -18.05 -4.25 26.78
C GLU A 646 -17.52 -4.56 28.17
N VAL A 647 -16.43 -3.88 28.57
CA VAL A 647 -15.76 -4.02 29.86
C VAL A 647 -15.44 -2.64 30.43
N GLU A 648 -15.45 -2.52 31.77
CA GLU A 648 -15.17 -1.27 32.47
C GLU A 648 -13.77 -1.31 33.10
N SER A 649 -13.11 -0.16 33.13
CA SER A 649 -11.80 0.00 33.79
C SER A 649 -11.88 -0.31 35.27
N ASP A 650 -10.82 -0.87 35.82
CA ASP A 650 -10.66 -1.35 37.21
C ASP A 650 -11.53 -2.53 37.64
N GLU A 651 -12.40 -3.02 36.77
CA GLU A 651 -13.20 -4.23 37.00
C GLU A 651 -12.46 -5.51 36.62
N THR A 652 -12.92 -6.63 37.16
CA THR A 652 -12.29 -7.94 36.92
C THR A 652 -13.29 -8.86 36.23
N TYR A 653 -12.86 -9.40 35.10
CA TYR A 653 -13.65 -10.28 34.26
C TYR A 653 -13.02 -11.66 34.17
N ARG A 654 -13.86 -12.67 33.92
CA ARG A 654 -13.42 -14.04 33.72
C ARG A 654 -13.95 -14.58 32.40
N TYR A 655 -13.07 -15.18 31.64
CA TYR A 655 -13.38 -15.70 30.31
C TYR A 655 -12.94 -17.14 30.16
N TYR A 656 -13.63 -17.89 29.32
CA TYR A 656 -13.15 -19.10 28.69
C TYR A 656 -13.56 -19.12 27.23
N VAL A 657 -12.85 -19.91 26.43
CA VAL A 657 -13.21 -20.17 25.04
C VAL A 657 -13.57 -21.63 24.84
N ARG A 658 -14.41 -21.88 23.86
CA ARG A 658 -14.89 -23.18 23.46
C ARG A 658 -14.72 -23.33 21.96
N THR A 659 -13.78 -24.20 21.55
CA THR A 659 -13.49 -24.46 20.14
C THR A 659 -14.37 -25.60 19.62
N PHE A 660 -14.86 -25.44 18.42
CA PHE A 660 -15.61 -26.42 17.68
C PHE A 660 -14.78 -26.86 16.50
N GLY A 661 -14.72 -28.15 16.28
CA GLY A 661 -13.97 -28.72 15.19
C GLY A 661 -14.52 -30.08 14.79
N HIS A 662 -13.84 -30.69 13.85
CA HIS A 662 -14.20 -32.05 13.42
C HIS A 662 -12.98 -32.76 12.84
N TYR A 663 -13.03 -34.09 12.89
CA TYR A 663 -12.16 -34.96 12.12
C TYR A 663 -13.00 -35.90 11.28
N THR A 664 -12.44 -36.35 10.18
CA THR A 664 -13.12 -37.26 9.26
C THR A 664 -12.44 -38.63 9.30
N ILE A 665 -13.18 -39.69 9.60
CA ILE A 665 -12.74 -41.07 9.48
C ILE A 665 -13.65 -41.76 8.47
N GLU A 666 -13.07 -42.31 7.38
CA GLU A 666 -13.78 -43.03 6.32
C GLU A 666 -14.93 -42.19 5.69
N GLY A 667 -14.73 -40.87 5.56
CA GLY A 667 -15.77 -39.98 5.05
C GLY A 667 -16.90 -39.68 6.04
N VAL A 668 -16.79 -40.15 7.30
CA VAL A 668 -17.72 -39.82 8.38
C VAL A 668 -17.13 -38.69 9.20
N LEU A 669 -17.87 -37.61 9.33
CA LEU A 669 -17.50 -36.44 10.07
C LEU A 669 -17.82 -36.62 11.56
N HIS A 670 -16.82 -36.46 12.40
CA HIS A 670 -16.91 -36.57 13.85
C HIS A 670 -16.71 -35.18 14.48
N PRO A 671 -17.78 -34.55 15.01
CA PRO A 671 -17.68 -33.23 15.63
C PRO A 671 -16.93 -33.31 16.96
N LEU A 672 -16.17 -32.27 17.25
CA LEU A 672 -15.39 -32.09 18.47
C LEU A 672 -15.73 -30.77 19.15
N VAL A 673 -15.57 -30.76 20.48
CA VAL A 673 -15.67 -29.53 21.27
C VAL A 673 -14.59 -29.56 22.35
N ASN A 674 -13.72 -28.57 22.35
CA ASN A 674 -12.69 -28.38 23.37
C ASN A 674 -12.89 -27.09 24.14
N TYR A 675 -12.50 -27.08 25.41
CA TYR A 675 -12.63 -25.94 26.31
C TYR A 675 -11.25 -25.46 26.76
N SER A 676 -11.07 -24.15 26.89
CA SER A 676 -9.94 -23.61 27.65
C SER A 676 -10.20 -23.65 29.16
N ALA A 677 -9.16 -23.53 29.96
CA ALA A 677 -9.31 -23.11 31.33
C ALA A 677 -9.83 -21.67 31.40
N ILE A 678 -10.52 -21.33 32.54
CA ILE A 678 -10.92 -19.94 32.78
C ILE A 678 -9.68 -19.09 33.03
N LYS A 679 -9.64 -17.93 32.39
CA LYS A 679 -8.67 -16.89 32.68
C LYS A 679 -9.36 -15.67 33.26
N THR A 680 -8.68 -15.06 34.25
CA THR A 680 -9.17 -13.86 34.95
C THR A 680 -8.30 -12.70 34.52
N VAL A 681 -8.91 -11.58 34.15
CA VAL A 681 -8.23 -10.35 33.78
C VAL A 681 -8.83 -9.18 34.55
N ARG A 682 -7.99 -8.28 35.02
CA ARG A 682 -8.39 -6.96 35.50
C ARG A 682 -8.10 -5.95 34.42
N ILE A 683 -9.08 -5.13 34.10
CA ILE A 683 -8.92 -4.08 33.09
C ILE A 683 -8.14 -2.93 33.73
N GLY A 684 -6.91 -2.70 33.24
CA GLY A 684 -6.05 -1.63 33.72
C GLY A 684 -6.40 -0.28 33.09
N HIS A 685 -6.15 0.82 33.81
CA HIS A 685 -5.96 2.13 33.21
C HIS A 685 -4.54 2.22 32.69
N GLU A 686 -4.34 2.67 31.45
CA GLU A 686 -3.04 3.22 31.08
C GLU A 686 -2.82 4.53 31.82
N GLU A 687 -1.88 4.56 32.75
CA GLU A 687 -1.04 5.75 32.88
C GLU A 687 -0.42 5.94 31.48
N PRO A 688 -0.30 7.19 30.94
CA PRO A 688 0.26 7.38 29.60
C PRO A 688 1.66 6.76 29.57
N THR A 689 1.75 5.57 29.05
CA THR A 689 3.00 4.91 28.75
C THR A 689 3.65 5.76 27.66
N GLU A 690 4.90 6.14 27.86
CA GLU A 690 5.67 6.86 26.86
C GLU A 690 5.53 6.11 25.54
N GLU A 691 4.93 6.78 24.56
CA GLU A 691 4.74 6.20 23.23
C GLU A 691 6.12 5.84 22.67
N PHE A 692 6.34 4.55 22.40
CA PHE A 692 7.63 4.13 21.85
C PHE A 692 7.75 4.64 20.41
N SER A 693 8.75 5.47 20.18
CA SER A 693 9.15 5.82 18.81
C SER A 693 10.67 5.85 18.70
N TYR A 694 11.18 5.38 17.60
CA TYR A 694 12.60 5.32 17.33
C TYR A 694 12.87 5.68 15.87
N THR A 695 13.43 6.86 15.63
CA THR A 695 13.70 7.37 14.29
C THR A 695 15.16 7.78 14.16
N LEU A 696 15.75 7.48 13.02
CA LEU A 696 17.16 7.77 12.73
C LEU A 696 17.30 8.90 11.72
N PRO A 697 18.26 9.83 11.93
CA PRO A 697 18.56 10.86 10.94
C PRO A 697 19.25 10.25 9.71
N ASN A 698 19.21 10.95 8.59
CA ASN A 698 19.91 10.53 7.37
C ASN A 698 21.18 11.34 7.07
N VAL A 699 21.48 12.38 7.87
CA VAL A 699 22.65 13.26 7.71
C VAL A 699 23.31 13.52 9.05
N ILE A 700 24.64 13.57 9.08
CA ILE A 700 25.43 14.10 10.19
C ILE A 700 26.47 15.08 9.66
N THR A 701 26.78 16.09 10.49
CA THR A 701 27.80 17.13 10.22
C THR A 701 28.78 17.18 11.37
N PRO A 702 29.70 16.21 11.49
CA PRO A 702 30.63 16.11 12.63
C PRO A 702 31.72 17.19 12.57
N ASN A 703 31.32 18.47 12.78
CA ASN A 703 32.20 19.66 12.74
C ASN A 703 32.45 20.25 14.14
N GLY A 704 31.74 19.72 15.17
CA GLY A 704 31.92 20.12 16.57
C GLY A 704 31.17 21.38 16.97
N ASP A 705 30.11 21.77 16.21
CA ASP A 705 29.29 22.94 16.53
C ASP A 705 28.11 22.61 17.48
N GLY A 706 27.92 21.33 17.82
CA GLY A 706 26.89 20.85 18.72
C GLY A 706 25.56 20.52 18.03
N PHE A 707 25.49 20.61 16.69
CA PHE A 707 24.29 20.26 15.92
C PHE A 707 24.61 19.15 14.90
N ASN A 708 23.89 18.06 14.95
CA ASN A 708 24.06 16.89 14.07
C ASN A 708 25.48 16.32 14.01
N ASP A 709 26.28 16.53 15.06
CA ASP A 709 27.66 16.02 15.17
C ASP A 709 27.73 14.51 15.29
N VAL A 710 26.63 13.88 15.73
CA VAL A 710 26.52 12.45 16.00
C VAL A 710 25.30 11.87 15.33
N PHE A 711 25.44 10.65 14.82
CA PHE A 711 24.32 9.85 14.39
C PHE A 711 23.69 9.22 15.64
N GLU A 712 22.57 9.79 16.05
CA GLU A 712 21.80 9.34 17.21
C GLU A 712 20.32 9.37 16.90
N PRO A 713 19.54 8.43 17.45
CA PRO A 713 18.10 8.37 17.23
C PRO A 713 17.36 9.48 17.95
N LYS A 714 16.22 9.88 17.42
CA LYS A 714 15.16 10.50 18.20
C LYS A 714 14.32 9.38 18.77
N VAL A 715 14.33 9.23 20.09
CA VAL A 715 13.68 8.14 20.80
C VAL A 715 12.74 8.70 21.85
N THR A 716 11.51 8.16 21.89
CA THR A 716 10.61 8.26 23.04
C THR A 716 10.44 6.85 23.61
N GLY A 717 10.31 6.73 24.94
CA GLY A 717 10.22 5.41 25.57
C GLY A 717 11.55 4.65 25.60
N LEU A 718 12.68 5.33 25.81
CA LEU A 718 14.01 4.70 25.89
C LEU A 718 14.06 3.60 26.96
N SER A 719 13.29 3.75 28.05
CA SER A 719 13.17 2.77 29.15
C SER A 719 12.52 1.46 28.73
N LEU A 720 11.82 1.45 27.59
CA LEU A 720 11.15 0.27 27.06
C LEU A 720 12.10 -0.63 26.25
N ILE A 721 13.27 -0.14 25.84
CA ILE A 721 14.23 -0.89 25.04
C ILE A 721 14.91 -1.97 25.89
N THR A 722 14.78 -3.22 25.47
CA THR A 722 15.40 -4.40 26.10
C THR A 722 16.66 -4.86 25.37
N GLY A 723 16.83 -4.49 24.10
CA GLY A 723 17.99 -4.81 23.31
C GLY A 723 18.15 -3.89 22.11
N ALA A 724 19.40 -3.66 21.70
CA ALA A 724 19.71 -2.89 20.52
C ALA A 724 20.95 -3.47 19.83
N LYS A 725 20.99 -3.40 18.51
CA LYS A 725 22.18 -3.73 17.74
C LYS A 725 22.22 -2.89 16.47
N THR A 726 23.23 -2.05 16.34
CA THR A 726 23.46 -1.23 15.15
C THR A 726 24.80 -1.55 14.52
N VAL A 727 24.79 -1.66 13.19
CA VAL A 727 26.00 -1.82 12.38
C VAL A 727 26.00 -0.74 11.30
N ILE A 728 27.11 0.01 11.17
CA ILE A 728 27.31 1.02 10.12
C ILE A 728 28.46 0.58 9.23
N PHE A 729 28.27 0.63 7.92
CA PHE A 729 29.22 0.16 6.94
C PHE A 729 29.33 1.11 5.75
N ASN A 730 30.44 1.02 5.03
CA ASN A 730 30.65 1.80 3.81
C ASN A 730 30.04 1.10 2.58
N ARG A 731 30.06 1.76 1.42
CA ARG A 731 29.53 1.26 0.15
C ARG A 731 30.13 -0.09 -0.33
N TRP A 732 31.21 -0.55 0.26
CA TRP A 732 31.84 -1.85 -0.06
C TRP A 732 31.50 -2.91 0.99
N GLY A 733 30.59 -2.63 1.94
CA GLY A 733 30.19 -3.56 2.99
C GLY A 733 31.16 -3.68 4.16
N ASN A 734 32.22 -2.86 4.22
CA ASN A 734 33.14 -2.88 5.35
C ASN A 734 32.51 -2.19 6.55
N ILE A 735 32.44 -2.90 7.68
CA ILE A 735 31.90 -2.37 8.94
C ILE A 735 32.86 -1.30 9.48
N LEU A 736 32.31 -0.13 9.74
CA LEU A 736 33.04 1.02 10.29
C LEU A 736 32.71 1.23 11.76
N PHE A 737 31.50 0.92 12.16
CA PHE A 737 31.03 1.06 13.54
C PHE A 737 29.97 0.00 13.84
N ASP A 738 30.00 -0.52 15.04
CA ASP A 738 28.99 -1.41 15.59
C ASP A 738 28.76 -1.07 17.06
N THR A 739 27.54 -1.16 17.53
CA THR A 739 27.17 -0.91 18.93
C THR A 739 25.92 -1.66 19.32
N ASP A 740 25.82 -2.01 20.60
CA ASP A 740 24.61 -2.52 21.24
C ASP A 740 23.93 -1.42 22.08
N ASP A 741 24.44 -0.17 22.03
CA ASP A 741 23.84 0.98 22.67
C ASP A 741 22.66 1.49 21.84
N PRO A 742 21.44 1.56 22.40
CA PRO A 742 20.28 2.06 21.69
C PRO A 742 20.39 3.53 21.24
N LEU A 743 21.28 4.32 21.85
CA LEU A 743 21.51 5.70 21.44
C LEU A 743 22.54 5.83 20.30
N ILE A 744 23.19 4.75 19.93
CA ILE A 744 24.16 4.64 18.82
C ILE A 744 25.39 5.56 19.00
N GLN A 745 25.22 6.87 18.98
CA GLN A 745 26.23 7.92 19.18
C GLN A 745 27.47 7.82 18.26
N TRP A 746 27.26 7.54 16.98
CA TRP A 746 28.35 7.51 16.02
C TRP A 746 28.73 8.91 15.55
N ASN A 747 29.95 9.30 15.77
CA ASN A 747 30.50 10.63 15.44
C ASN A 747 31.26 10.67 14.09
N GLY A 748 30.95 9.77 13.17
CA GLY A 748 31.59 9.72 11.85
C GLY A 748 33.03 9.19 11.88
N LYS A 749 33.47 8.49 12.94
CA LYS A 749 34.81 7.86 13.02
C LYS A 749 34.70 6.33 12.92
N SER A 750 35.68 5.73 12.26
CA SER A 750 35.82 4.29 12.24
C SER A 750 36.18 3.74 13.61
N LYS A 751 35.43 2.77 14.11
CA LYS A 751 35.67 2.09 15.40
C LYS A 751 37.04 1.40 15.45
N GLN A 752 37.48 0.85 14.29
CA GLN A 752 38.73 0.13 14.16
C GLN A 752 39.96 1.07 14.07
N THR A 753 39.91 2.07 13.20
CA THR A 753 41.06 2.92 12.90
C THR A 753 41.08 4.21 13.74
N LYS A 754 39.96 4.58 14.41
CA LYS A 754 39.73 5.83 15.10
C LYS A 754 39.88 7.09 14.22
N MET A 755 40.01 6.91 12.91
CA MET A 755 40.13 7.99 11.93
C MET A 755 38.74 8.45 11.48
N ASP A 756 38.64 9.71 11.07
CA ASP A 756 37.44 10.28 10.49
C ASP A 756 37.10 9.57 9.19
N CYS A 757 35.83 9.24 9.03
CA CYS A 757 35.29 8.76 7.78
C CYS A 757 35.20 9.94 6.78
N PRO A 758 35.55 9.75 5.51
CA PRO A 758 35.43 10.79 4.47
C PRO A 758 33.97 11.27 4.32
N PRO A 759 33.73 12.50 3.86
CA PRO A 759 32.38 12.92 3.44
C PRO A 759 31.82 11.95 2.40
N GLY A 760 30.52 11.63 2.49
CA GLY A 760 29.86 10.67 1.61
C GLY A 760 28.80 9.85 2.34
N THR A 761 28.20 8.93 1.61
CA THR A 761 27.09 8.10 2.09
C THR A 761 27.61 6.79 2.67
N TYR A 762 27.05 6.45 3.83
CA TYR A 762 27.24 5.23 4.59
C TYR A 762 25.89 4.57 4.82
N PHE A 763 25.88 3.31 5.19
CA PHE A 763 24.66 2.54 5.38
C PHE A 763 24.61 1.98 6.79
N TYR A 764 23.42 1.83 7.33
CA TYR A 764 23.21 1.23 8.64
C TYR A 764 22.13 0.15 8.60
N VAL A 765 22.25 -0.79 9.52
CA VAL A 765 21.20 -1.71 9.93
C VAL A 765 21.11 -1.62 11.45
N THR A 766 19.91 -1.43 11.96
CA THR A 766 19.63 -1.30 13.39
C THR A 766 18.46 -2.21 13.75
N ASP A 767 18.70 -3.12 14.69
CA ASP A 767 17.69 -3.96 15.31
C ASP A 767 17.44 -3.45 16.74
N ILE A 768 16.20 -3.13 17.07
CA ILE A 768 15.79 -2.70 18.41
C ILE A 768 14.75 -3.70 18.91
N THR A 769 14.97 -4.22 20.12
CA THR A 769 13.97 -5.00 20.84
C THR A 769 13.45 -4.14 22.00
N PHE A 770 12.15 -4.07 22.14
CA PHE A 770 11.51 -3.24 23.16
C PHE A 770 10.25 -3.91 23.71
N VAL A 771 9.83 -3.49 24.90
CA VAL A 771 8.58 -3.95 25.49
C VAL A 771 7.46 -3.07 24.95
N GLY A 772 6.68 -3.61 23.99
CA GLY A 772 5.47 -3.00 23.47
C GLY A 772 4.24 -3.38 24.30
N VAL A 773 3.09 -2.94 23.84
CA VAL A 773 1.79 -3.19 24.52
C VAL A 773 1.45 -4.69 24.56
N THR A 774 1.91 -5.46 23.57
CA THR A 774 1.64 -6.90 23.42
C THR A 774 2.75 -7.80 23.96
N GLY A 775 3.84 -7.23 24.48
CA GLY A 775 5.02 -7.93 24.96
C GLY A 775 6.30 -7.47 24.29
N GLU A 776 7.30 -8.35 24.17
CA GLU A 776 8.56 -8.00 23.52
C GLU A 776 8.38 -7.93 22.00
N GLU A 777 8.61 -6.76 21.44
CA GLU A 777 8.51 -6.45 20.02
C GLU A 777 9.89 -6.12 19.46
N SER A 778 10.07 -6.25 18.14
CA SER A 778 11.31 -5.89 17.47
C SER A 778 11.06 -4.93 16.31
N LEU A 779 11.91 -3.91 16.22
CA LEU A 779 11.92 -2.93 15.13
C LEU A 779 13.23 -3.08 14.35
N HIS A 780 13.12 -3.40 13.06
CA HIS A 780 14.26 -3.49 12.16
C HIS A 780 14.29 -2.25 11.27
N LEU A 781 15.39 -1.49 11.35
CA LEU A 781 15.60 -0.28 10.56
C LEU A 781 16.86 -0.42 9.71
N GLN A 782 16.76 -0.03 8.45
CA GLN A 782 17.92 0.05 7.57
C GLN A 782 17.84 1.33 6.73
N GLY A 783 18.99 1.91 6.42
CA GLY A 783 19.00 3.15 5.66
C GLY A 783 20.40 3.66 5.37
N SER A 784 20.47 4.90 4.91
CA SER A 784 21.74 5.56 4.61
C SER A 784 21.97 6.78 5.51
N ILE A 785 23.24 7.08 5.76
CA ILE A 785 23.72 8.25 6.52
C ILE A 785 24.68 9.01 5.61
N THR A 786 24.44 10.28 5.41
CA THR A 786 25.39 11.13 4.68
C THR A 786 26.24 11.92 5.68
N ILE A 787 27.57 11.78 5.60
CA ILE A 787 28.51 12.66 6.30
C ILE A 787 28.79 13.87 5.41
N VAL A 788 28.43 15.05 5.89
CA VAL A 788 28.79 16.35 5.32
C VAL A 788 29.80 17.03 6.24
N LYS A 789 30.91 17.55 5.69
CA LYS A 789 31.94 18.29 6.44
C LYS A 789 32.04 19.70 5.94
#